data_7b3f05f4c8c927aa846014808949b2b6
#
_entry.id   7b3f05f4c8c927aa846014808949b2b6
#
_cell.length_a   1.000
_cell.length_b   1.000
_cell.length_c   1.000
_cell.angle_alpha   90.00
_cell.angle_beta   90.00
_cell.angle_gamma   90.00
#
_symmetry.space_group_name_H-M   'P 1'
#
loop_
_entity.id
_entity.type
_entity.pdbx_description
1 polymer ?
#
loop_
_entity_poly.entity_id
_entity_poly.type
_entity_poly.pdbx_seq_one_letter_code
_entity_poly.pdbx_strand_id
1 'polypeptide(L)'
;MKYSPTGAMMTSLELVSPDLAALTDAVSGSKTPLPLLKAALADFRAHQHTDFANGTSVTQLITARAAFIDHILSLCWQRFSWDENLSSLRKSRISLVAVGGYGRRELLPNSDIDLLILIERANAQHHSSNIQSFLALLWDIGLEVGHSVRSVKESLHQAAHDVTIMTALLDARAICGAPYLLQQLRLKLRSKTGWKTKSFFQAKYAEQQDRHAKSNHTEYSLEPNLKTAPGGLRDIQTILWIAQFHHQTSALNALVDEKFLELEEANKILDAREFLWKIRFVLHDLLERDENRLFFDNQKKVAFALGYRDDAQLAVEQFMQDYYRFAKSVSTINEIILQDFDEQVVQGGRRAKPIKINERFQTNNHYLEVTQPDIFERNPEALLEMFVILGETPELKGIRASTIRQAQTSAARIDDAFRQSELATTLFLNLLRVEHHLFSQLRRMNRYGILGAYLPEFERVVGQMQFDLFHIYTVDAHTLQVVRNMRRFRYKNQQQEFPIAAHIHHRLPKIELLYIAGFFHDLAKGKGGDHSELGIEIASAFCARHQLGTWDTNLVCWLVKNHLLMSTTAQRKDIFDPDVVRDFAEQMGDQVRLDYLYALTVADINATNPTLWNSWRDALMSQLYLETKRVLRLGVDNMIDREDYLAQVQLRASAKLTAKGIALERVRSLWEGLDDDYFLRESELNIINHTESLDAYDPATGPLILIEDSQSRLTTDSGVTHIFIHLPSDQPLFFAIVSAFDQLGMNIVDARIPGNTKGRTDYTFDVLETQPLSQQSRENRLNRVRQTINQAIKAGDDFKVSARRTPRILKEFNARTQISIDSR
;
A
#
# COMPACT_ATOMS: atom_id res chain seq x y z
N MET A 1 9.40 -26.52 20.23
CA MET A 1 8.75 -27.38 21.24
C MET A 1 8.01 -28.49 20.53
N LYS A 2 8.39 -29.75 20.79
CA LYS A 2 7.82 -30.95 20.16
C LYS A 2 6.36 -31.14 20.64
N TYR A 3 5.42 -31.09 19.73
CA TYR A 3 4.05 -31.51 20.01
C TYR A 3 4.00 -33.02 20.19
N SER A 4 3.64 -33.47 21.39
CA SER A 4 3.31 -34.87 21.71
C SER A 4 1.82 -35.10 21.37
N PRO A 5 1.44 -36.16 20.68
CA PRO A 5 0.04 -36.36 20.24
C PRO A 5 -0.79 -37.16 21.26
N THR A 6 -0.69 -36.88 22.54
CA THR A 6 -1.55 -37.48 23.60
C THR A 6 -1.79 -36.47 24.70
N GLY A 7 -2.51 -35.41 24.42
CA GLY A 7 -3.16 -34.58 25.40
C GLY A 7 -4.66 -34.63 25.10
N ALA A 8 -5.42 -35.21 26.01
CA ALA A 8 -6.87 -35.24 26.00
C ALA A 8 -7.41 -33.88 25.60
N MET A 9 -8.34 -33.85 24.66
CA MET A 9 -9.20 -32.73 24.35
C MET A 9 -9.98 -32.38 25.62
N MET A 10 -9.35 -31.65 26.58
CA MET A 10 -10.09 -30.92 27.60
C MET A 10 -11.02 -29.99 26.83
N THR A 11 -12.29 -30.18 27.04
CA THR A 11 -13.34 -29.42 26.33
C THR A 11 -13.05 -27.94 26.54
N SER A 12 -12.96 -27.19 25.46
CA SER A 12 -12.70 -25.74 25.39
C SER A 12 -13.69 -24.88 26.19
N LEU A 13 -14.61 -25.51 26.88
CA LEU A 13 -15.64 -24.95 27.75
C LEU A 13 -15.16 -24.79 29.23
N GLU A 14 -14.15 -25.52 29.70
CA GLU A 14 -13.75 -25.44 31.10
C GLU A 14 -12.81 -24.25 31.43
N LEU A 15 -12.24 -23.60 30.42
CA LEU A 15 -11.27 -22.50 30.59
C LEU A 15 -11.86 -21.08 30.64
N VAL A 16 -13.08 -20.84 30.10
CA VAL A 16 -13.62 -19.48 29.87
C VAL A 16 -15.12 -19.42 30.17
N SER A 17 -15.66 -20.18 31.08
CA SER A 17 -17.10 -20.32 31.19
C SER A 17 -17.66 -19.78 32.51
N PRO A 18 -18.58 -18.79 32.46
CA PRO A 18 -19.58 -18.68 33.54
C PRO A 18 -20.29 -20.03 33.64
N ASP A 19 -20.75 -20.38 34.84
CA ASP A 19 -21.50 -21.62 35.07
C ASP A 19 -22.73 -21.67 34.13
N LEU A 20 -22.56 -22.32 32.96
CA LEU A 20 -23.59 -22.42 31.94
C LEU A 20 -24.83 -23.19 32.46
N ALA A 21 -24.63 -24.06 33.42
CA ALA A 21 -25.73 -24.77 34.07
C ALA A 21 -26.55 -23.82 34.95
N ALA A 22 -25.89 -23.02 35.77
CA ALA A 22 -26.55 -21.99 36.57
C ALA A 22 -27.27 -20.94 35.70
N LEU A 23 -26.67 -20.55 34.58
CA LEU A 23 -27.29 -19.63 33.61
C LEU A 23 -28.55 -20.27 32.99
N THR A 24 -28.48 -21.56 32.64
CA THR A 24 -29.61 -22.29 32.07
C THR A 24 -30.78 -22.35 33.05
N ASP A 25 -30.51 -22.68 34.32
CA ASP A 25 -31.54 -22.76 35.38
C ASP A 25 -32.16 -21.39 35.64
N ALA A 26 -31.34 -20.33 35.73
CA ALA A 26 -31.81 -18.98 35.98
C ALA A 26 -32.68 -18.45 34.82
N VAL A 27 -32.27 -18.67 33.58
CA VAL A 27 -33.00 -18.22 32.37
C VAL A 27 -34.28 -19.02 32.19
N SER A 28 -34.26 -20.35 32.38
CA SER A 28 -35.42 -21.23 32.23
C SER A 28 -36.49 -20.93 33.29
N GLY A 29 -36.12 -20.63 34.53
CA GLY A 29 -37.03 -20.30 35.62
C GLY A 29 -37.58 -18.85 35.57
N SER A 30 -37.03 -17.97 34.72
CA SER A 30 -37.37 -16.54 34.70
C SER A 30 -38.47 -16.20 33.69
N LYS A 31 -39.45 -15.40 34.11
CA LYS A 31 -40.43 -14.77 33.20
C LYS A 31 -39.84 -13.61 32.39
N THR A 32 -38.77 -13.00 32.89
CA THR A 32 -38.07 -11.85 32.26
C THR A 32 -36.60 -12.17 32.07
N PRO A 33 -36.22 -12.99 31.06
CA PRO A 33 -34.83 -13.45 30.86
C PRO A 33 -33.89 -12.38 30.32
N LEU A 34 -34.43 -11.30 29.76
CA LEU A 34 -33.65 -10.26 29.10
C LEU A 34 -32.50 -9.66 29.95
N PRO A 35 -32.72 -9.26 31.22
CA PRO A 35 -31.63 -8.74 32.06
C PRO A 35 -30.54 -9.79 32.36
N LEU A 36 -30.95 -11.06 32.57
CA LEU A 36 -30.02 -12.15 32.84
C LEU A 36 -29.12 -12.45 31.64
N LEU A 37 -29.68 -12.48 30.44
CA LEU A 37 -28.92 -12.72 29.21
C LEU A 37 -27.96 -11.56 28.91
N LYS A 38 -28.38 -10.31 29.14
CA LYS A 38 -27.51 -9.12 29.03
C LYS A 38 -26.35 -9.17 30.02
N ALA A 39 -26.63 -9.49 31.29
CA ALA A 39 -25.59 -9.62 32.30
C ALA A 39 -24.57 -10.71 31.93
N ALA A 40 -25.04 -11.88 31.50
CA ALA A 40 -24.19 -12.99 31.10
C ALA A 40 -23.29 -12.65 29.90
N LEU A 41 -23.81 -11.89 28.91
CA LEU A 41 -23.00 -11.37 27.78
C LEU A 41 -21.92 -10.38 28.22
N ALA A 42 -22.26 -9.47 29.15
CA ALA A 42 -21.32 -8.50 29.70
C ALA A 42 -20.22 -9.18 30.53
N ASP A 43 -20.60 -10.11 31.42
CA ASP A 43 -19.67 -10.88 32.26
C ASP A 43 -18.73 -11.73 31.38
N PHE A 44 -19.24 -12.39 30.37
CA PHE A 44 -18.42 -13.17 29.44
C PHE A 44 -17.41 -12.29 28.71
N ARG A 45 -17.81 -11.07 28.26
CA ARG A 45 -16.90 -10.12 27.63
C ARG A 45 -15.78 -9.71 28.59
N ALA A 46 -16.09 -9.39 29.83
CA ALA A 46 -15.11 -9.01 30.84
C ALA A 46 -14.10 -10.15 31.13
N HIS A 47 -14.57 -11.40 31.23
CA HIS A 47 -13.70 -12.57 31.37
C HIS A 47 -12.81 -12.77 30.17
N GLN A 48 -13.32 -12.66 28.93
CA GLN A 48 -12.50 -12.77 27.71
C GLN A 48 -11.37 -11.74 27.67
N HIS A 49 -11.64 -10.50 28.09
CA HIS A 49 -10.62 -9.45 28.17
C HIS A 49 -9.51 -9.85 29.17
N THR A 50 -9.90 -10.33 30.34
CA THR A 50 -8.95 -10.78 31.38
C THR A 50 -8.13 -11.98 30.92
N ASP A 51 -8.76 -12.96 30.27
CA ASP A 51 -8.08 -14.15 29.77
C ASP A 51 -7.09 -13.83 28.64
N PHE A 52 -7.46 -12.89 27.76
CA PHE A 52 -6.53 -12.39 26.74
C PHE A 52 -5.32 -11.72 27.36
N ALA A 53 -5.52 -10.87 28.37
CA ALA A 53 -4.44 -10.21 29.10
C ALA A 53 -3.53 -11.22 29.86
N ASN A 54 -4.08 -12.34 30.30
CA ASN A 54 -3.35 -13.44 30.93
C ASN A 54 -2.65 -14.38 29.92
N GLY A 55 -2.74 -14.11 28.61
CA GLY A 55 -2.03 -14.84 27.56
C GLY A 55 -2.76 -16.06 27.00
N THR A 56 -4.06 -16.20 27.26
CA THR A 56 -4.87 -17.25 26.61
C THR A 56 -4.86 -17.07 25.08
N SER A 57 -4.67 -18.17 24.33
CA SER A 57 -4.65 -18.16 22.88
C SER A 57 -5.93 -17.55 22.29
N VAL A 58 -5.79 -16.68 21.31
CA VAL A 58 -6.96 -16.07 20.65
C VAL A 58 -7.84 -17.12 19.97
N THR A 59 -7.26 -18.22 19.48
CA THR A 59 -8.01 -19.35 18.92
C THR A 59 -8.96 -19.95 19.98
N GLN A 60 -8.50 -20.11 21.22
CA GLN A 60 -9.34 -20.59 22.33
C GLN A 60 -10.45 -19.58 22.65
N LEU A 61 -10.12 -18.30 22.74
CA LEU A 61 -11.08 -17.23 23.06
C LEU A 61 -12.21 -17.12 22.04
N ILE A 62 -11.90 -17.11 20.73
CA ILE A 62 -12.95 -16.99 19.69
C ILE A 62 -13.80 -18.27 19.57
N THR A 63 -13.20 -19.44 19.81
CA THR A 63 -13.92 -20.70 19.83
C THR A 63 -14.84 -20.81 21.05
N ALA A 64 -14.36 -20.42 22.23
CA ALA A 64 -15.15 -20.35 23.45
C ALA A 64 -16.32 -19.35 23.31
N ARG A 65 -16.07 -18.19 22.70
CA ARG A 65 -17.14 -17.23 22.38
C ARG A 65 -18.20 -17.81 21.46
N ALA A 66 -17.79 -18.51 20.40
CA ALA A 66 -18.75 -19.18 19.51
C ALA A 66 -19.58 -20.22 20.26
N ALA A 67 -18.98 -21.01 21.17
CA ALA A 67 -19.69 -21.98 22.00
C ALA A 67 -20.64 -21.32 23.01
N PHE A 68 -20.20 -20.21 23.64
CA PHE A 68 -21.06 -19.44 24.53
C PHE A 68 -22.26 -18.83 23.81
N ILE A 69 -22.06 -18.25 22.64
CA ILE A 69 -23.16 -17.72 21.82
C ILE A 69 -24.08 -18.84 21.33
N ASP A 70 -23.57 -20.04 20.97
CA ASP A 70 -24.39 -21.22 20.68
C ASP A 70 -25.34 -21.55 21.84
N HIS A 71 -24.84 -21.45 23.07
CA HIS A 71 -25.62 -21.70 24.28
C HIS A 71 -26.71 -20.64 24.48
N ILE A 72 -26.37 -19.35 24.38
CA ILE A 72 -27.32 -18.23 24.45
C ILE A 72 -28.43 -18.38 23.41
N LEU A 73 -28.06 -18.66 22.15
CA LEU A 73 -29.01 -18.86 21.05
C LEU A 73 -29.93 -20.06 21.32
N SER A 74 -29.40 -21.14 21.88
CA SER A 74 -30.18 -22.31 22.26
C SER A 74 -31.17 -22.01 23.38
N LEU A 75 -30.79 -21.26 24.41
CA LEU A 75 -31.69 -20.81 25.47
C LEU A 75 -32.82 -19.90 24.93
N CYS A 76 -32.47 -18.98 24.04
CA CYS A 76 -33.44 -18.11 23.39
C CYS A 76 -34.41 -18.92 22.49
N TRP A 77 -33.86 -19.88 21.74
CA TRP A 77 -34.65 -20.75 20.84
C TRP A 77 -35.67 -21.60 21.57
N GLN A 78 -35.30 -22.17 22.71
CA GLN A 78 -36.16 -23.04 23.55
C GLN A 78 -37.41 -22.32 24.14
N ARG A 79 -37.43 -20.98 24.12
CA ARG A 79 -38.56 -20.19 24.61
C ARG A 79 -39.72 -20.15 23.65
N PHE A 80 -39.54 -20.59 22.41
CA PHE A 80 -40.55 -20.59 21.37
C PHE A 80 -41.02 -22.02 21.04
N SER A 81 -42.31 -22.20 20.89
CA SER A 81 -42.90 -23.49 20.52
C SER A 81 -42.85 -23.68 18.99
N TRP A 82 -41.84 -24.43 18.53
CA TRP A 82 -41.63 -24.64 17.10
C TRP A 82 -42.51 -25.75 16.51
N ASP A 83 -43.19 -26.56 17.35
CA ASP A 83 -43.91 -27.77 16.98
C ASP A 83 -45.44 -27.74 17.33
N GLU A 84 -45.96 -26.58 17.73
CA GLU A 84 -47.34 -26.41 18.29
C GLU A 84 -48.44 -26.76 17.34
N ASN A 85 -48.47 -27.52 16.45
CA ASN A 85 -49.61 -28.05 15.65
C ASN A 85 -49.23 -29.25 14.78
N LEU A 86 -48.16 -29.98 15.12
CA LEU A 86 -47.75 -31.15 14.38
C LEU A 86 -48.17 -32.41 15.12
N SER A 87 -48.87 -33.32 14.45
CA SER A 87 -49.16 -34.62 14.99
C SER A 87 -47.92 -35.29 15.55
N SER A 88 -47.99 -35.99 16.67
CA SER A 88 -46.92 -36.58 17.47
C SER A 88 -45.89 -37.46 16.74
N LEU A 89 -46.05 -37.65 15.44
CA LEU A 89 -45.16 -38.43 14.57
C LEU A 89 -44.22 -37.57 13.68
N ARG A 90 -44.34 -36.25 13.70
CA ARG A 90 -43.51 -35.35 12.86
C ARG A 90 -42.62 -34.48 13.73
N LYS A 91 -41.32 -34.73 13.63
CA LYS A 91 -40.25 -33.93 14.29
C LYS A 91 -40.22 -32.50 13.74
N SER A 92 -39.70 -31.57 14.54
CA SER A 92 -39.46 -30.17 14.18
C SER A 92 -38.97 -30.03 12.73
N ARG A 93 -39.52 -29.02 12.01
CA ARG A 93 -39.28 -28.78 10.57
C ARG A 93 -38.51 -27.50 10.34
N ILE A 94 -37.87 -27.03 11.37
CA ILE A 94 -37.07 -25.82 11.37
C ILE A 94 -35.72 -26.06 12.06
N SER A 95 -34.65 -25.45 11.59
CA SER A 95 -33.29 -25.56 12.14
C SER A 95 -32.62 -24.22 12.16
N LEU A 96 -31.95 -23.90 13.24
CA LEU A 96 -31.06 -22.77 13.36
C LEU A 96 -29.64 -23.22 13.01
N VAL A 97 -29.01 -22.53 12.08
CA VAL A 97 -27.72 -22.89 11.50
C VAL A 97 -26.81 -21.66 11.53
N ALA A 98 -25.62 -21.81 12.05
CA ALA A 98 -24.53 -20.84 11.93
C ALA A 98 -23.89 -20.96 10.54
N VAL A 99 -23.60 -19.83 9.90
CA VAL A 99 -22.92 -19.78 8.60
C VAL A 99 -21.74 -18.80 8.63
N GLY A 100 -20.92 -18.79 7.59
CA GLY A 100 -19.76 -17.88 7.49
C GLY A 100 -18.76 -18.03 8.63
N GLY A 101 -18.24 -16.92 9.16
CA GLY A 101 -17.28 -16.91 10.26
C GLY A 101 -17.82 -17.60 11.52
N TYR A 102 -19.06 -17.37 11.86
CA TYR A 102 -19.70 -18.03 13.00
C TYR A 102 -19.88 -19.54 12.76
N GLY A 103 -20.17 -19.95 11.53
CA GLY A 103 -20.19 -21.37 11.15
C GLY A 103 -18.86 -22.08 11.40
N ARG A 104 -17.74 -21.43 11.13
CA ARG A 104 -16.38 -21.92 11.37
C ARG A 104 -15.92 -21.81 12.83
N ARG A 105 -16.76 -21.26 13.72
CA ARG A 105 -16.42 -20.93 15.13
C ARG A 105 -15.35 -19.84 15.25
N GLU A 106 -15.25 -18.96 14.28
CA GLU A 106 -14.34 -17.81 14.25
C GLU A 106 -15.09 -16.53 14.67
N LEU A 107 -15.53 -16.44 15.93
CA LEU A 107 -16.36 -15.33 16.43
C LEU A 107 -15.55 -14.39 17.31
N LEU A 108 -15.17 -13.23 16.78
CA LEU A 108 -14.48 -12.16 17.51
C LEU A 108 -15.46 -11.29 18.34
N PRO A 109 -14.99 -10.45 19.30
CA PRO A 109 -15.84 -9.76 20.26
C PRO A 109 -17.03 -8.98 19.65
N ASN A 110 -16.84 -8.30 18.56
CA ASN A 110 -17.88 -7.48 17.92
C ASN A 110 -18.16 -7.94 16.47
N SER A 111 -17.95 -9.22 16.17
CA SER A 111 -18.29 -9.78 14.86
C SER A 111 -19.76 -10.09 14.75
N ASP A 112 -20.33 -9.91 13.54
CA ASP A 112 -21.69 -10.30 13.22
C ASP A 112 -21.95 -11.79 13.46
N ILE A 113 -23.13 -12.12 13.95
CA ILE A 113 -23.62 -13.48 14.13
C ILE A 113 -24.47 -13.85 12.91
N ASP A 114 -23.85 -14.54 11.95
CA ASP A 114 -24.53 -14.95 10.71
C ASP A 114 -25.37 -16.22 10.92
N LEU A 115 -26.69 -16.09 10.78
CA LEU A 115 -27.66 -17.17 10.98
C LEU A 115 -28.41 -17.51 9.69
N LEU A 116 -28.55 -18.80 9.44
CA LEU A 116 -29.52 -19.37 8.46
C LEU A 116 -30.58 -20.16 9.18
N ILE A 117 -31.81 -19.71 9.08
CA ILE A 117 -32.98 -20.45 9.55
C ILE A 117 -33.47 -21.33 8.40
N LEU A 118 -33.19 -22.63 8.47
CA LEU A 118 -33.64 -23.61 7.51
C LEU A 118 -35.05 -24.09 7.87
N ILE A 119 -35.98 -23.98 6.92
CA ILE A 119 -37.37 -24.41 7.09
C ILE A 119 -37.76 -25.42 6.03
N GLU A 120 -38.69 -26.28 6.36
CA GLU A 120 -39.37 -27.10 5.36
C GLU A 120 -40.40 -26.26 4.59
N ARG A 121 -40.35 -26.28 3.25
CA ARG A 121 -41.11 -25.36 2.37
C ARG A 121 -42.62 -25.24 2.70
N ALA A 122 -43.21 -26.30 3.18
CA ALA A 122 -44.66 -26.34 3.50
C ALA A 122 -45.05 -25.48 4.73
N ASN A 123 -44.07 -25.02 5.52
CA ASN A 123 -44.33 -24.43 6.85
C ASN A 123 -43.77 -23.01 7.02
N ALA A 124 -43.41 -22.35 5.93
CA ALA A 124 -42.78 -21.01 6.00
C ALA A 124 -43.66 -19.97 6.72
N GLN A 125 -44.97 -19.95 6.44
CA GLN A 125 -45.90 -19.04 7.09
C GLN A 125 -46.17 -19.40 8.55
N HIS A 126 -46.11 -20.68 8.90
CA HIS A 126 -46.43 -21.19 10.23
C HIS A 126 -45.45 -20.73 11.31
N HIS A 127 -44.18 -20.58 10.94
CA HIS A 127 -43.12 -20.16 11.86
C HIS A 127 -42.83 -18.65 11.84
N SER A 128 -43.51 -17.85 11.00
CA SER A 128 -43.15 -16.44 10.78
C SER A 128 -43.20 -15.60 12.06
N SER A 129 -44.26 -15.76 12.87
CA SER A 129 -44.40 -15.00 14.14
C SER A 129 -43.30 -15.37 15.14
N ASN A 130 -43.00 -16.66 15.32
CA ASN A 130 -41.97 -17.12 16.24
C ASN A 130 -40.57 -16.70 15.77
N ILE A 131 -40.28 -16.74 14.46
CA ILE A 131 -39.04 -16.25 13.90
C ILE A 131 -38.87 -14.75 14.17
N GLN A 132 -39.89 -13.92 13.93
CA GLN A 132 -39.85 -12.49 14.21
C GLN A 132 -39.58 -12.21 15.69
N SER A 133 -40.32 -12.89 16.59
CA SER A 133 -40.13 -12.70 18.04
C SER A 133 -38.79 -13.21 18.53
N PHE A 134 -38.27 -14.31 17.97
CA PHE A 134 -36.92 -14.79 18.24
C PHE A 134 -35.85 -13.79 17.84
N LEU A 135 -35.90 -13.24 16.62
CA LEU A 135 -34.95 -12.24 16.14
C LEU A 135 -35.04 -10.94 16.96
N ALA A 136 -36.27 -10.50 17.31
CA ALA A 136 -36.44 -9.35 18.16
C ALA A 136 -35.77 -9.55 19.54
N LEU A 137 -35.93 -10.75 20.16
CA LEU A 137 -35.25 -11.08 21.40
C LEU A 137 -33.72 -11.02 21.27
N LEU A 138 -33.16 -11.50 20.15
CA LEU A 138 -31.71 -11.43 19.92
C LEU A 138 -31.22 -9.98 19.83
N TRP A 139 -31.94 -9.11 19.15
CA TRP A 139 -31.61 -7.68 19.08
C TRP A 139 -31.78 -6.99 20.44
N ASP A 140 -32.84 -7.35 21.18
CA ASP A 140 -33.08 -6.79 22.51
C ASP A 140 -31.97 -7.15 23.54
N ILE A 141 -31.35 -8.34 23.42
CA ILE A 141 -30.19 -8.69 24.26
C ILE A 141 -28.88 -8.05 23.79
N GLY A 142 -28.89 -7.35 22.64
CA GLY A 142 -27.71 -6.60 22.10
C GLY A 142 -26.82 -7.42 21.17
N LEU A 143 -27.34 -8.49 20.54
CA LEU A 143 -26.60 -9.23 19.53
C LEU A 143 -26.83 -8.63 18.14
N GLU A 144 -25.73 -8.38 17.42
CA GLU A 144 -25.76 -8.02 16.00
C GLU A 144 -25.89 -9.28 15.16
N VAL A 145 -27.10 -9.49 14.60
CA VAL A 145 -27.42 -10.73 13.89
C VAL A 145 -27.74 -10.47 12.42
N GLY A 146 -26.89 -10.99 11.54
CA GLY A 146 -27.21 -11.21 10.14
C GLY A 146 -28.04 -12.48 9.99
N HIS A 147 -29.20 -12.41 9.29
CA HIS A 147 -30.05 -13.61 9.17
C HIS A 147 -30.65 -13.81 7.79
N SER A 148 -30.92 -15.06 7.46
CA SER A 148 -31.73 -15.44 6.30
C SER A 148 -32.63 -16.62 6.64
N VAL A 149 -33.85 -16.61 6.09
CA VAL A 149 -34.83 -17.68 6.26
C VAL A 149 -35.03 -18.33 4.91
N ARG A 150 -34.70 -19.61 4.77
CA ARG A 150 -34.74 -20.31 3.47
C ARG A 150 -35.09 -21.79 3.64
N SER A 151 -35.70 -22.34 2.63
CA SER A 151 -35.77 -23.80 2.48
C SER A 151 -34.47 -24.37 1.93
N VAL A 152 -34.28 -25.68 2.05
CA VAL A 152 -33.12 -26.36 1.41
C VAL A 152 -33.07 -26.11 -0.10
N LYS A 153 -34.24 -26.07 -0.77
CA LYS A 153 -34.31 -25.82 -2.22
C LYS A 153 -33.88 -24.40 -2.57
N GLU A 154 -34.32 -23.40 -1.84
CA GLU A 154 -33.94 -21.99 -2.04
C GLU A 154 -32.47 -21.76 -1.74
N SER A 155 -31.95 -22.38 -0.66
CA SER A 155 -30.51 -22.30 -0.34
C SER A 155 -29.64 -22.87 -1.47
N LEU A 156 -30.03 -24.02 -2.04
CA LEU A 156 -29.33 -24.62 -3.18
C LEU A 156 -29.41 -23.75 -4.45
N HIS A 157 -30.59 -23.18 -4.70
CA HIS A 157 -30.78 -22.28 -5.84
C HIS A 157 -29.90 -21.03 -5.75
N GLN A 158 -29.86 -20.38 -4.59
CA GLN A 158 -29.00 -19.21 -4.37
C GLN A 158 -27.51 -19.58 -4.47
N ALA A 159 -27.09 -20.68 -3.86
CA ALA A 159 -25.73 -21.17 -3.94
C ALA A 159 -25.26 -21.52 -5.35
N ALA A 160 -26.20 -21.89 -6.25
CA ALA A 160 -25.88 -22.18 -7.65
C ALA A 160 -25.47 -20.91 -8.44
N HIS A 161 -25.93 -19.74 -8.03
CA HIS A 161 -25.70 -18.46 -8.73
C HIS A 161 -24.72 -17.54 -8.02
N ASP A 162 -24.43 -17.79 -6.74
CA ASP A 162 -23.53 -16.96 -5.92
C ASP A 162 -22.52 -17.82 -5.19
N VAL A 163 -21.24 -17.62 -5.54
CA VAL A 163 -20.12 -18.35 -4.94
C VAL A 163 -19.90 -17.96 -3.46
N THR A 164 -20.34 -16.76 -3.05
CA THR A 164 -20.25 -16.30 -1.65
C THR A 164 -21.26 -17.05 -0.80
N ILE A 165 -22.48 -17.20 -1.28
CA ILE A 165 -23.50 -18.04 -0.62
C ILE A 165 -23.05 -19.51 -0.59
N MET A 166 -22.42 -19.98 -1.67
CA MET A 166 -21.89 -21.35 -1.71
C MET A 166 -20.86 -21.57 -0.60
N THR A 167 -19.90 -20.65 -0.43
CA THR A 167 -18.87 -20.75 0.63
C THR A 167 -19.47 -20.63 2.03
N ALA A 168 -20.45 -19.74 2.24
CA ALA A 168 -21.13 -19.62 3.52
C ALA A 168 -21.86 -20.93 3.91
N LEU A 169 -22.44 -21.65 2.92
CA LEU A 169 -23.08 -22.94 3.16
C LEU A 169 -22.08 -24.11 3.33
N LEU A 170 -20.86 -24.01 2.76
CA LEU A 170 -19.79 -24.97 3.08
C LEU A 170 -19.40 -24.89 4.56
N ASP A 171 -19.40 -23.69 5.13
CA ASP A 171 -19.09 -23.43 6.53
C ASP A 171 -20.28 -23.71 7.48
N ALA A 172 -21.46 -24.06 6.97
CA ALA A 172 -22.68 -24.18 7.75
C ALA A 172 -22.57 -25.21 8.87
N ARG A 173 -23.05 -24.88 10.09
CA ARG A 173 -23.04 -25.70 11.29
C ARG A 173 -24.40 -25.60 12.01
N ALA A 174 -24.97 -26.71 12.39
CA ALA A 174 -26.21 -26.72 13.16
C ALA A 174 -25.98 -26.19 14.58
N ILE A 175 -26.89 -25.36 15.07
CA ILE A 175 -26.96 -24.90 16.47
C ILE A 175 -28.05 -25.67 17.20
N CYS A 176 -29.29 -25.58 16.72
CA CYS A 176 -30.44 -26.23 17.32
C CYS A 176 -31.55 -26.51 16.29
N GLY A 177 -32.60 -27.21 16.68
CA GLY A 177 -33.70 -27.60 15.81
C GLY A 177 -33.45 -28.90 15.05
N ALA A 178 -33.98 -29.04 13.84
CA ALA A 178 -34.00 -30.28 13.04
C ALA A 178 -32.66 -30.53 12.30
N PRO A 179 -31.79 -31.42 12.75
CA PRO A 179 -30.47 -31.61 12.14
C PRO A 179 -30.53 -32.19 10.71
N TYR A 180 -31.59 -32.91 10.39
CA TYR A 180 -31.74 -33.52 9.06
C TYR A 180 -31.81 -32.48 7.92
N LEU A 181 -32.32 -31.28 8.18
CA LEU A 181 -32.37 -30.20 7.17
C LEU A 181 -30.98 -29.81 6.69
N LEU A 182 -30.04 -29.58 7.62
CA LEU A 182 -28.65 -29.27 7.27
C LEU A 182 -27.97 -30.47 6.60
N GLN A 183 -28.24 -31.72 7.07
CA GLN A 183 -27.72 -32.93 6.41
C GLN A 183 -28.16 -33.02 4.97
N GLN A 184 -29.48 -32.82 4.70
CA GLN A 184 -30.01 -32.77 3.35
C GLN A 184 -29.38 -31.68 2.48
N LEU A 185 -29.19 -30.51 3.04
CA LEU A 185 -28.50 -29.40 2.36
C LEU A 185 -27.08 -29.83 1.96
N ARG A 186 -26.28 -30.33 2.90
CA ARG A 186 -24.91 -30.79 2.67
C ARG A 186 -24.81 -31.87 1.59
N LEU A 187 -25.64 -32.89 1.64
CA LEU A 187 -25.68 -33.98 0.67
C LEU A 187 -25.98 -33.49 -0.77
N LYS A 188 -26.83 -32.45 -0.88
CA LYS A 188 -27.27 -31.94 -2.18
C LYS A 188 -26.39 -30.77 -2.68
N LEU A 189 -25.60 -30.14 -1.81
CA LEU A 189 -24.88 -28.91 -2.12
C LEU A 189 -24.01 -29.05 -3.37
N ARG A 190 -23.22 -30.11 -3.49
CA ARG A 190 -22.38 -30.36 -4.66
C ARG A 190 -23.14 -30.85 -5.89
N SER A 191 -24.12 -31.70 -5.69
CA SER A 191 -24.82 -32.37 -6.80
C SER A 191 -25.93 -31.54 -7.46
N LYS A 192 -26.48 -30.55 -6.74
CA LYS A 192 -27.66 -29.77 -7.18
C LYS A 192 -27.37 -28.29 -7.47
N THR A 193 -26.17 -27.75 -7.10
CA THR A 193 -25.79 -26.39 -7.42
C THR A 193 -25.14 -26.24 -8.80
N GLY A 194 -24.75 -27.36 -9.41
CA GLY A 194 -24.08 -27.34 -10.73
C GLY A 194 -22.61 -26.97 -10.71
N TRP A 195 -22.07 -26.58 -9.55
CA TRP A 195 -20.65 -26.29 -9.42
C TRP A 195 -19.79 -27.54 -9.64
N LYS A 196 -18.87 -27.45 -10.60
CA LYS A 196 -17.76 -28.39 -10.76
C LYS A 196 -16.52 -27.79 -10.12
N THR A 197 -15.54 -28.62 -9.74
CA THR A 197 -14.28 -28.17 -9.15
C THR A 197 -13.66 -27.04 -9.96
N LYS A 198 -13.59 -27.18 -11.28
CA LYS A 198 -13.04 -26.15 -12.18
C LYS A 198 -13.82 -24.83 -12.12
N SER A 199 -15.13 -24.84 -12.25
CA SER A 199 -15.94 -23.61 -12.25
C SER A 199 -15.96 -22.94 -10.88
N PHE A 200 -15.98 -23.71 -9.79
CA PHE A 200 -15.90 -23.18 -8.44
C PHE A 200 -14.55 -22.51 -8.20
N PHE A 201 -13.44 -23.14 -8.57
CA PHE A 201 -12.11 -22.56 -8.49
C PHE A 201 -12.03 -21.25 -9.29
N GLN A 202 -12.46 -21.26 -10.55
CA GLN A 202 -12.44 -20.06 -11.39
C GLN A 202 -13.22 -18.89 -10.80
N ALA A 203 -14.41 -19.16 -10.24
CA ALA A 203 -15.24 -18.15 -9.60
C ALA A 203 -14.56 -17.59 -8.33
N LYS A 204 -13.96 -18.45 -7.49
CA LYS A 204 -13.23 -18.00 -6.30
C LYS A 204 -11.95 -17.26 -6.64
N TYR A 205 -11.25 -17.67 -7.67
CA TYR A 205 -10.06 -16.98 -8.15
C TYR A 205 -10.41 -15.59 -8.70
N ALA A 206 -11.47 -15.47 -9.50
CA ALA A 206 -11.95 -14.17 -10.00
C ALA A 206 -12.36 -13.23 -8.85
N GLU A 207 -13.14 -13.73 -7.88
CA GLU A 207 -13.52 -12.95 -6.68
C GLU A 207 -12.29 -12.47 -5.90
N GLN A 208 -11.25 -13.32 -5.77
CA GLN A 208 -10.00 -12.92 -5.13
C GLN A 208 -9.28 -11.83 -5.92
N GLN A 209 -9.19 -11.93 -7.25
CA GLN A 209 -8.57 -10.90 -8.09
C GLN A 209 -9.31 -9.55 -7.96
N ASP A 210 -10.63 -9.55 -8.01
CA ASP A 210 -11.46 -8.34 -7.84
C ASP A 210 -11.27 -7.73 -6.45
N ARG A 211 -11.10 -8.54 -5.42
CA ARG A 211 -10.85 -8.11 -4.06
C ARG A 211 -9.45 -7.51 -3.91
N HIS A 212 -8.43 -8.16 -4.47
CA HIS A 212 -7.05 -7.67 -4.46
C HIS A 212 -6.89 -6.36 -5.26
N ALA A 213 -7.64 -6.20 -6.37
CA ALA A 213 -7.65 -4.97 -7.15
C ALA A 213 -8.07 -3.75 -6.32
N LYS A 214 -9.02 -3.90 -5.40
CA LYS A 214 -9.44 -2.84 -4.46
C LYS A 214 -8.33 -2.41 -3.48
N SER A 215 -7.28 -3.22 -3.32
CA SER A 215 -6.11 -2.95 -2.50
C SER A 215 -4.85 -2.73 -3.38
N ASN A 216 -5.01 -2.35 -4.64
CA ASN A 216 -3.93 -2.15 -5.61
C ASN A 216 -3.00 -3.38 -5.75
N HIS A 217 -3.51 -4.58 -5.52
CA HIS A 217 -2.76 -5.85 -5.53
C HIS A 217 -1.49 -5.84 -4.65
N THR A 218 -1.51 -5.09 -3.54
CA THR A 218 -0.37 -4.99 -2.62
C THR A 218 -0.72 -5.43 -1.21
N GLU A 219 0.15 -6.20 -0.61
CA GLU A 219 0.16 -6.55 0.81
C GLU A 219 0.71 -5.42 1.71
N TYR A 220 1.33 -4.40 1.12
CA TYR A 220 2.06 -3.32 1.82
C TYR A 220 1.24 -2.02 1.95
N SER A 221 -0.07 -2.11 2.10
CA SER A 221 -0.89 -0.93 2.38
C SER A 221 -0.60 -0.38 3.78
N LEU A 222 -0.45 0.94 3.93
CA LEU A 222 -0.26 1.59 5.24
C LEU A 222 -1.41 1.34 6.21
N GLU A 223 -2.62 1.25 5.71
CA GLU A 223 -3.83 0.98 6.50
C GLU A 223 -4.51 -0.29 5.98
N PRO A 224 -3.92 -1.47 6.26
CA PRO A 224 -4.40 -2.71 5.67
C PRO A 224 -5.74 -3.15 6.25
N ASN A 225 -6.56 -3.79 5.42
CA ASN A 225 -7.71 -4.53 5.89
C ASN A 225 -7.31 -5.97 6.21
N LEU A 226 -7.28 -6.32 7.49
CA LEU A 226 -6.82 -7.61 8.02
C LEU A 226 -7.59 -8.82 7.47
N LYS A 227 -8.82 -8.60 7.01
CA LYS A 227 -9.70 -9.64 6.46
C LYS A 227 -9.57 -9.77 4.94
N THR A 228 -9.55 -8.65 4.21
CA THR A 228 -9.75 -8.64 2.75
C THR A 228 -8.53 -8.22 1.92
N ALA A 229 -7.50 -7.58 2.53
CA ALA A 229 -6.28 -7.26 1.80
C ALA A 229 -5.51 -8.51 1.36
N PRO A 230 -4.62 -8.42 0.35
CA PRO A 230 -3.71 -9.53 0.02
C PRO A 230 -2.93 -9.97 1.25
N GLY A 231 -2.84 -11.29 1.46
CA GLY A 231 -2.25 -11.87 2.67
C GLY A 231 -3.13 -11.83 3.92
N GLY A 232 -4.37 -11.33 3.83
CA GLY A 232 -5.33 -11.32 4.94
C GLY A 232 -6.09 -12.64 5.11
N LEU A 233 -6.96 -12.69 6.13
CA LEU A 233 -7.71 -13.90 6.49
C LEU A 233 -8.54 -14.49 5.33
N ARG A 234 -9.01 -13.66 4.40
CA ARG A 234 -9.81 -14.12 3.26
C ARG A 234 -9.00 -14.96 2.26
N ASP A 235 -7.69 -14.75 2.17
CA ASP A 235 -6.79 -15.56 1.34
C ASP A 235 -6.63 -16.96 1.94
N ILE A 236 -6.46 -17.05 3.26
CA ILE A 236 -6.46 -18.33 4.01
C ILE A 236 -7.80 -19.05 3.79
N GLN A 237 -8.92 -18.35 3.95
CA GLN A 237 -10.25 -18.91 3.75
C GLN A 237 -10.47 -19.38 2.31
N THR A 238 -9.92 -18.68 1.32
CA THR A 238 -10.02 -19.09 -0.10
C THR A 238 -9.33 -20.43 -0.34
N ILE A 239 -8.13 -20.63 0.21
CA ILE A 239 -7.44 -21.93 0.16
C ILE A 239 -8.32 -23.03 0.80
N LEU A 240 -8.84 -22.78 2.00
CA LEU A 240 -9.63 -23.76 2.74
C LEU A 240 -10.95 -24.09 2.04
N TRP A 241 -11.65 -23.13 1.43
CA TRP A 241 -12.88 -23.39 0.68
C TRP A 241 -12.64 -24.19 -0.60
N ILE A 242 -11.55 -23.91 -1.32
CA ILE A 242 -11.18 -24.70 -2.51
C ILE A 242 -10.84 -26.13 -2.10
N ALA A 243 -10.08 -26.31 -1.02
CA ALA A 243 -9.75 -27.61 -0.45
C ALA A 243 -11.00 -28.34 0.02
N GLN A 244 -11.88 -27.69 0.80
CA GLN A 244 -13.13 -28.29 1.28
C GLN A 244 -14.06 -28.69 0.13
N PHE A 245 -14.12 -27.87 -0.92
CA PHE A 245 -14.92 -28.21 -2.10
C PHE A 245 -14.36 -29.41 -2.86
N HIS A 246 -13.06 -29.55 -2.99
CA HIS A 246 -12.39 -30.62 -3.74
C HIS A 246 -12.17 -31.88 -2.88
N HIS A 247 -11.47 -31.76 -1.74
CA HIS A 247 -11.09 -32.87 -0.86
C HIS A 247 -12.12 -33.17 0.23
N GLN A 248 -13.20 -32.40 0.35
CA GLN A 248 -14.24 -32.52 1.37
C GLN A 248 -13.74 -32.33 2.82
N THR A 249 -12.60 -31.71 3.00
CA THR A 249 -12.02 -31.35 4.29
C THR A 249 -11.40 -29.96 4.23
N SER A 250 -11.42 -29.25 5.36
CA SER A 250 -10.69 -28.00 5.57
C SER A 250 -9.67 -28.12 6.72
N ALA A 251 -9.52 -29.33 7.28
CA ALA A 251 -8.56 -29.59 8.33
C ALA A 251 -7.14 -29.59 7.75
N LEU A 252 -6.30 -28.71 8.23
CA LEU A 252 -4.93 -28.50 7.67
C LEU A 252 -4.11 -29.80 7.68
N ASN A 253 -4.18 -30.61 8.75
CA ASN A 253 -3.46 -31.88 8.82
C ASN A 253 -3.92 -32.85 7.71
N ALA A 254 -5.22 -32.96 7.50
CA ALA A 254 -5.74 -33.81 6.43
C ALA A 254 -5.33 -33.29 5.03
N LEU A 255 -5.21 -31.98 4.86
CA LEU A 255 -4.73 -31.38 3.61
C LEU A 255 -3.22 -31.62 3.38
N VAL A 256 -2.44 -31.78 4.44
CA VAL A 256 -1.03 -32.20 4.35
C VAL A 256 -0.97 -33.69 3.94
N ASP A 257 -1.78 -34.55 4.54
CA ASP A 257 -1.86 -35.96 4.19
C ASP A 257 -2.29 -36.18 2.70
N GLU A 258 -3.20 -35.35 2.21
CA GLU A 258 -3.65 -35.33 0.81
C GLU A 258 -2.63 -34.64 -0.16
N LYS A 259 -1.49 -34.17 0.35
CA LYS A 259 -0.45 -33.43 -0.41
C LYS A 259 -0.96 -32.16 -1.11
N PHE A 260 -2.03 -31.58 -0.60
CA PHE A 260 -2.54 -30.28 -1.02
C PHE A 260 -1.72 -29.13 -0.41
N LEU A 261 -1.22 -29.35 0.82
CA LEU A 261 -0.31 -28.45 1.54
C LEU A 261 0.96 -29.18 1.94
N GLU A 262 2.07 -28.47 1.93
CA GLU A 262 3.27 -28.92 2.66
C GLU A 262 3.10 -28.62 4.17
N LEU A 263 3.76 -29.41 5.04
CA LEU A 263 3.67 -29.22 6.49
C LEU A 263 4.12 -27.82 6.92
N GLU A 264 5.16 -27.28 6.30
CA GLU A 264 5.67 -25.94 6.59
C GLU A 264 4.64 -24.85 6.18
N GLU A 265 3.96 -25.01 5.03
CA GLU A 265 2.89 -24.11 4.58
C GLU A 265 1.72 -24.11 5.57
N ALA A 266 1.32 -25.31 6.04
CA ALA A 266 0.27 -25.45 7.05
C ALA A 266 0.61 -24.74 8.37
N ASN A 267 1.85 -24.89 8.86
CA ASN A 267 2.32 -24.22 10.07
C ASN A 267 2.32 -22.68 9.90
N LYS A 268 2.85 -22.18 8.77
CA LYS A 268 2.85 -20.74 8.47
C LYS A 268 1.42 -20.16 8.39
N ILE A 269 0.48 -20.93 7.85
CA ILE A 269 -0.95 -20.54 7.81
C ILE A 269 -1.52 -20.45 9.23
N LEU A 270 -1.19 -21.41 10.11
CA LEU A 270 -1.66 -21.42 11.50
C LEU A 270 -1.12 -20.19 12.26
N ASP A 271 0.17 -19.94 12.18
CA ASP A 271 0.83 -18.82 12.86
C ASP A 271 0.28 -17.47 12.39
N ALA A 272 0.14 -17.30 11.06
CA ALA A 272 -0.39 -16.09 10.48
C ALA A 272 -1.86 -15.86 10.86
N ARG A 273 -2.68 -16.93 10.88
CA ARG A 273 -4.08 -16.86 11.28
C ARG A 273 -4.23 -16.44 12.75
N GLU A 274 -3.44 -17.04 13.64
CA GLU A 274 -3.41 -16.69 15.05
C GLU A 274 -3.00 -15.23 15.25
N PHE A 275 -1.98 -14.76 14.54
CA PHE A 275 -1.52 -13.39 14.62
C PHE A 275 -2.57 -12.39 14.10
N LEU A 276 -3.18 -12.65 12.95
CA LEU A 276 -4.24 -11.80 12.39
C LEU A 276 -5.49 -11.75 13.28
N TRP A 277 -5.84 -12.87 13.94
CA TRP A 277 -6.93 -12.90 14.91
C TRP A 277 -6.58 -12.09 16.18
N LYS A 278 -5.33 -12.17 16.69
CA LYS A 278 -4.88 -11.33 17.82
C LYS A 278 -5.03 -9.84 17.51
N ILE A 279 -4.59 -9.39 16.34
CA ILE A 279 -4.74 -7.99 15.93
C ILE A 279 -6.21 -7.59 15.89
N ARG A 280 -7.06 -8.40 15.26
CA ARG A 280 -8.50 -8.12 15.16
C ARG A 280 -9.18 -8.14 16.52
N PHE A 281 -8.80 -9.07 17.41
CA PHE A 281 -9.33 -9.14 18.77
C PHE A 281 -9.07 -7.83 19.53
N VAL A 282 -7.83 -7.38 19.55
CA VAL A 282 -7.44 -6.10 20.18
C VAL A 282 -8.14 -4.91 19.50
N LEU A 283 -8.25 -4.91 18.19
CA LEU A 283 -8.87 -3.82 17.45
C LEU A 283 -10.37 -3.70 17.75
N HIS A 284 -11.09 -4.84 17.79
CA HIS A 284 -12.51 -4.90 18.17
C HIS A 284 -12.73 -4.48 19.63
N ASP A 285 -11.84 -4.86 20.52
CA ASP A 285 -11.91 -4.49 21.94
C ASP A 285 -11.65 -2.99 22.14
N LEU A 286 -10.62 -2.44 21.50
CA LEU A 286 -10.28 -1.01 21.59
C LEU A 286 -11.34 -0.09 20.98
N LEU A 287 -12.04 -0.53 19.94
CA LEU A 287 -12.98 0.32 19.19
C LEU A 287 -14.45 0.01 19.51
N GLU A 288 -14.71 -1.04 20.27
CA GLU A 288 -16.04 -1.55 20.62
C GLU A 288 -16.97 -1.76 19.41
N ARG A 289 -16.40 -2.13 18.24
CA ARG A 289 -17.12 -2.40 17.00
C ARG A 289 -16.39 -3.39 16.10
N ASP A 290 -17.06 -3.94 15.06
CA ASP A 290 -16.44 -4.74 14.00
C ASP A 290 -15.59 -3.83 13.10
N GLU A 291 -14.30 -3.74 13.40
CA GLU A 291 -13.34 -3.01 12.59
C GLU A 291 -12.28 -3.97 12.06
N ASN A 292 -12.13 -4.00 10.75
CA ASN A 292 -11.20 -4.88 10.06
C ASN A 292 -10.02 -4.10 9.42
N ARG A 293 -10.11 -2.77 9.39
CA ARG A 293 -9.06 -1.92 8.85
C ARG A 293 -8.19 -1.37 9.96
N LEU A 294 -6.91 -1.67 9.87
CA LEU A 294 -5.91 -1.19 10.82
C LEU A 294 -5.48 0.22 10.46
N PHE A 295 -6.32 1.20 10.84
CA PHE A 295 -6.06 2.61 10.62
C PHE A 295 -4.82 3.08 11.36
N PHE A 296 -4.12 4.04 10.77
CA PHE A 296 -2.85 4.56 11.24
C PHE A 296 -2.87 5.00 12.71
N ASP A 297 -3.93 5.68 13.15
CA ASP A 297 -4.14 6.15 14.54
C ASP A 297 -4.35 5.01 15.56
N ASN A 298 -4.70 3.82 15.10
CA ASN A 298 -4.88 2.65 15.96
C ASN A 298 -3.66 1.74 16.01
N GLN A 299 -2.75 1.83 15.01
CA GLN A 299 -1.58 0.94 14.92
C GLN A 299 -0.71 1.00 16.16
N LYS A 300 -0.44 2.22 16.69
CA LYS A 300 0.37 2.40 17.90
C LYS A 300 -0.30 1.79 19.14
N LYS A 301 -1.61 1.99 19.29
CA LYS A 301 -2.40 1.44 20.42
C LYS A 301 -2.41 -0.10 20.38
N VAL A 302 -2.63 -0.66 19.18
CA VAL A 302 -2.61 -2.11 18.97
C VAL A 302 -1.22 -2.69 19.25
N ALA A 303 -0.14 -2.04 18.79
CA ALA A 303 1.23 -2.47 19.06
C ALA A 303 1.49 -2.58 20.56
N PHE A 304 1.18 -1.53 21.34
CA PHE A 304 1.36 -1.56 22.80
C PHE A 304 0.50 -2.62 23.50
N ALA A 305 -0.75 -2.80 23.06
CA ALA A 305 -1.65 -3.81 23.60
C ALA A 305 -1.15 -5.26 23.32
N LEU A 306 -0.47 -5.46 22.18
CA LEU A 306 0.17 -6.74 21.83
C LEU A 306 1.53 -6.96 22.49
N GLY A 307 2.02 -5.99 23.28
CA GLY A 307 3.26 -6.14 24.05
C GLY A 307 4.52 -5.56 23.42
N TYR A 308 4.43 -4.95 22.21
CA TYR A 308 5.55 -4.24 21.60
C TYR A 308 5.92 -3.00 22.43
N ARG A 309 7.20 -2.65 22.47
CA ARG A 309 7.72 -1.50 23.22
C ARG A 309 8.71 -0.73 22.37
N ASP A 310 8.76 0.59 22.60
CA ASP A 310 9.75 1.45 21.95
C ASP A 310 11.15 1.11 22.52
N ASP A 311 12.07 0.81 21.60
CA ASP A 311 13.49 0.60 21.87
C ASP A 311 14.35 1.24 20.76
N ALA A 312 15.20 0.49 20.07
CA ALA A 312 15.94 0.96 18.89
C ALA A 312 15.02 1.32 17.69
N GLN A 313 13.83 0.70 17.67
CA GLN A 313 12.75 0.97 16.71
C GLN A 313 11.46 1.26 17.48
N LEU A 314 10.57 2.04 16.90
CA LEU A 314 9.24 2.29 17.49
C LEU A 314 8.45 0.99 17.59
N ALA A 315 7.70 0.82 18.68
CA ALA A 315 6.81 -0.34 18.88
C ALA A 315 5.88 -0.59 17.69
N VAL A 316 5.36 0.49 17.10
CA VAL A 316 4.48 0.43 15.93
C VAL A 316 5.22 -0.07 14.69
N GLU A 317 6.47 0.28 14.50
CA GLU A 317 7.28 -0.19 13.36
C GLU A 317 7.61 -1.67 13.48
N GLN A 318 8.00 -2.13 14.69
CA GLN A 318 8.24 -3.55 14.98
C GLN A 318 6.97 -4.38 14.72
N PHE A 319 5.83 -3.93 15.25
CA PHE A 319 4.53 -4.58 15.08
C PHE A 319 4.12 -4.68 13.60
N MET A 320 4.23 -3.58 12.85
CA MET A 320 3.85 -3.55 11.44
C MET A 320 4.83 -4.36 10.58
N GLN A 321 6.11 -4.45 10.96
CA GLN A 321 7.06 -5.33 10.29
C GLN A 321 6.62 -6.79 10.38
N ASP A 322 6.23 -7.25 11.57
CA ASP A 322 5.70 -8.60 11.76
C ASP A 322 4.41 -8.81 10.95
N TYR A 323 3.49 -7.83 10.96
CA TYR A 323 2.28 -7.89 10.15
C TYR A 323 2.59 -8.08 8.66
N TYR A 324 3.49 -7.29 8.09
CA TYR A 324 3.81 -7.39 6.67
C TYR A 324 4.53 -8.70 6.32
N ARG A 325 5.36 -9.22 7.20
CA ARG A 325 5.99 -10.55 7.05
C ARG A 325 4.95 -11.66 7.01
N PHE A 326 3.97 -11.65 7.91
CA PHE A 326 2.87 -12.60 7.90
C PHE A 326 1.99 -12.45 6.64
N ALA A 327 1.62 -11.23 6.28
CA ALA A 327 0.81 -10.96 5.08
C ALA A 327 1.53 -11.44 3.80
N LYS A 328 2.83 -11.16 3.66
CA LYS A 328 3.68 -11.65 2.57
C LYS A 328 3.70 -13.19 2.53
N SER A 329 3.88 -13.84 3.69
CA SER A 329 3.90 -15.29 3.80
C SER A 329 2.58 -15.92 3.32
N VAL A 330 1.44 -15.43 3.82
CA VAL A 330 0.10 -15.90 3.41
C VAL A 330 -0.14 -15.64 1.93
N SER A 331 0.18 -14.45 1.43
CA SER A 331 0.03 -14.10 0.01
C SER A 331 0.84 -15.03 -0.90
N THR A 332 2.06 -15.37 -0.49
CA THR A 332 2.94 -16.29 -1.24
C THR A 332 2.38 -17.70 -1.24
N ILE A 333 1.98 -18.23 -0.08
CA ILE A 333 1.40 -19.57 0.04
C ILE A 333 0.10 -19.66 -0.77
N ASN A 334 -0.75 -18.63 -0.68
CA ASN A 334 -1.99 -18.58 -1.46
C ASN A 334 -1.71 -18.64 -2.97
N GLU A 335 -0.76 -17.86 -3.47
CA GLU A 335 -0.37 -17.89 -4.89
C GLU A 335 0.12 -19.27 -5.32
N ILE A 336 1.02 -19.89 -4.55
CA ILE A 336 1.59 -21.20 -4.88
C ILE A 336 0.52 -22.28 -4.91
N ILE A 337 -0.34 -22.33 -3.89
CA ILE A 337 -1.40 -23.34 -3.78
C ILE A 337 -2.42 -23.19 -4.90
N LEU A 338 -2.86 -21.95 -5.18
CA LEU A 338 -3.84 -21.73 -6.25
C LEU A 338 -3.26 -22.05 -7.62
N GLN A 339 -1.97 -21.74 -7.85
CA GLN A 339 -1.29 -22.12 -9.07
C GLN A 339 -1.14 -23.64 -9.19
N ASP A 340 -0.70 -24.33 -8.14
CA ASP A 340 -0.59 -25.78 -8.12
C ASP A 340 -1.93 -26.48 -8.39
N PHE A 341 -2.98 -25.98 -7.75
CA PHE A 341 -4.33 -26.49 -7.97
C PHE A 341 -4.82 -26.28 -9.42
N ASP A 342 -4.55 -25.10 -10.00
CA ASP A 342 -4.86 -24.84 -11.41
C ASP A 342 -4.12 -25.82 -12.33
N GLU A 343 -2.83 -26.00 -12.11
CA GLU A 343 -1.98 -26.88 -12.92
C GLU A 343 -2.40 -28.35 -12.85
N GLN A 344 -2.69 -28.85 -11.65
CA GLN A 344 -2.94 -30.29 -11.43
C GLN A 344 -4.40 -30.67 -11.63
N VAL A 345 -5.34 -29.86 -11.15
CA VAL A 345 -6.76 -30.20 -11.09
C VAL A 345 -7.54 -29.56 -12.24
N VAL A 346 -7.36 -28.25 -12.45
CA VAL A 346 -8.18 -27.50 -13.43
C VAL A 346 -7.75 -27.78 -14.85
N GLN A 347 -6.45 -27.82 -15.10
CA GLN A 347 -5.87 -28.20 -16.40
C GLN A 347 -5.78 -29.71 -16.59
N GLY A 348 -6.12 -30.48 -15.55
CA GLY A 348 -6.20 -31.95 -15.59
C GLY A 348 -4.84 -32.63 -15.74
N GLY A 349 -3.77 -32.00 -15.24
CA GLY A 349 -2.42 -32.54 -15.32
C GLY A 349 -1.92 -32.74 -16.77
N ARG A 350 -2.63 -32.21 -17.77
CA ARG A 350 -2.20 -32.28 -19.18
C ARG A 350 -0.89 -31.53 -19.33
N ARG A 351 0.21 -32.30 -19.35
CA ARG A 351 1.52 -31.74 -19.63
C ARG A 351 1.72 -31.71 -21.15
N ALA A 352 1.96 -30.50 -21.69
CA ALA A 352 2.58 -30.41 -23.00
C ALA A 352 3.91 -31.15 -22.96
N LYS A 353 4.42 -31.57 -24.10
CA LYS A 353 5.77 -32.15 -24.15
C LYS A 353 6.76 -31.09 -23.65
N PRO A 354 7.55 -31.35 -22.61
CA PRO A 354 8.50 -30.38 -22.10
C PRO A 354 9.51 -29.99 -23.20
N ILE A 355 9.86 -28.70 -23.25
CA ILE A 355 10.88 -28.19 -24.14
C ILE A 355 12.10 -27.85 -23.27
N LYS A 356 13.21 -28.53 -23.51
CA LYS A 356 14.45 -28.34 -22.76
C LYS A 356 15.05 -26.99 -23.11
N ILE A 357 15.40 -26.21 -22.08
CA ILE A 357 16.15 -24.95 -22.19
C ILE A 357 17.65 -25.25 -22.02
N ASN A 358 17.99 -25.95 -20.95
CA ASN A 358 19.37 -26.43 -20.69
C ASN A 358 19.33 -27.73 -19.85
N GLU A 359 20.45 -28.16 -19.28
CA GLU A 359 20.52 -29.40 -18.49
C GLU A 359 19.70 -29.33 -17.20
N ARG A 360 19.48 -28.13 -16.66
CA ARG A 360 18.81 -27.90 -15.37
C ARG A 360 17.34 -27.54 -15.54
N PHE A 361 17.01 -26.85 -16.62
CA PHE A 361 15.67 -26.23 -16.80
C PHE A 361 15.02 -26.64 -18.12
N GLN A 362 13.72 -26.74 -18.06
CA GLN A 362 12.82 -26.96 -19.20
C GLN A 362 11.56 -26.08 -19.05
N THR A 363 10.81 -25.92 -20.12
CA THR A 363 9.51 -25.25 -20.08
C THR A 363 8.38 -26.22 -20.36
N ASN A 364 7.27 -25.99 -19.65
CA ASN A 364 6.04 -26.76 -19.85
C ASN A 364 4.85 -25.79 -19.76
N ASN A 365 4.03 -25.70 -20.81
CA ASN A 365 2.92 -24.74 -20.92
C ASN A 365 3.33 -23.27 -20.64
N HIS A 366 4.52 -22.86 -21.11
CA HIS A 366 5.12 -21.52 -20.86
C HIS A 366 5.52 -21.26 -19.39
N TYR A 367 5.61 -22.28 -18.55
CA TYR A 367 6.17 -22.18 -17.20
C TYR A 367 7.51 -22.86 -17.12
N LEU A 368 8.44 -22.23 -16.43
CA LEU A 368 9.76 -22.78 -16.16
C LEU A 368 9.65 -23.88 -15.09
N GLU A 369 10.27 -25.02 -15.32
CA GLU A 369 10.41 -26.09 -14.35
C GLU A 369 11.81 -26.70 -14.38
N VAL A 370 12.25 -27.28 -13.25
CA VAL A 370 13.49 -28.04 -13.18
C VAL A 370 13.33 -29.37 -13.93
N THR A 371 14.43 -29.86 -14.53
CA THR A 371 14.42 -31.15 -15.23
C THR A 371 14.38 -32.36 -14.29
N GLN A 372 14.91 -32.17 -13.04
CA GLN A 372 14.93 -33.19 -11.98
C GLN A 372 14.68 -32.54 -10.62
N PRO A 373 14.09 -33.26 -9.66
CA PRO A 373 13.72 -32.67 -8.33
C PRO A 373 14.90 -32.20 -7.49
N ASP A 374 16.10 -32.76 -7.70
CA ASP A 374 17.31 -32.49 -6.91
C ASP A 374 18.26 -31.45 -7.55
N ILE A 375 17.81 -30.73 -8.57
CA ILE A 375 18.64 -29.74 -9.29
C ILE A 375 19.24 -28.69 -8.33
N PHE A 376 18.45 -28.12 -7.44
CA PHE A 376 18.93 -27.12 -6.50
C PHE A 376 19.83 -27.69 -5.40
N GLU A 377 19.79 -28.99 -5.18
CA GLU A 377 20.72 -29.68 -4.26
C GLU A 377 22.08 -29.88 -4.88
N ARG A 378 22.11 -30.32 -6.15
CA ARG A 378 23.36 -30.59 -6.88
C ARG A 378 23.99 -29.31 -7.43
N ASN A 379 23.18 -28.32 -7.78
CA ASN A 379 23.58 -27.05 -8.39
C ASN A 379 22.88 -25.89 -7.70
N PRO A 380 23.33 -25.46 -6.53
CA PRO A 380 22.64 -24.40 -5.77
C PRO A 380 22.50 -23.09 -6.57
N GLU A 381 23.45 -22.72 -7.43
CA GLU A 381 23.43 -21.52 -8.26
C GLU A 381 22.27 -21.51 -9.27
N ALA A 382 21.66 -22.67 -9.55
CA ALA A 382 20.42 -22.75 -10.32
C ALA A 382 19.27 -21.94 -9.66
N LEU A 383 19.35 -21.68 -8.34
CA LEU A 383 18.41 -20.77 -7.63
C LEU A 383 18.45 -19.33 -8.17
N LEU A 384 19.59 -18.87 -8.69
CA LEU A 384 19.68 -17.55 -9.34
C LEU A 384 19.47 -17.64 -10.85
N GLU A 385 19.99 -18.72 -11.48
CA GLU A 385 19.88 -18.92 -12.92
C GLU A 385 18.44 -18.92 -13.43
N MET A 386 17.49 -19.50 -12.67
CA MET A 386 16.09 -19.54 -13.08
C MET A 386 15.49 -18.13 -13.29
N PHE A 387 15.93 -17.12 -12.54
CA PHE A 387 15.46 -15.74 -12.70
C PHE A 387 16.12 -15.03 -13.89
N VAL A 388 17.36 -15.38 -14.21
CA VAL A 388 18.03 -14.91 -15.43
C VAL A 388 17.30 -15.44 -16.66
N ILE A 389 17.02 -16.75 -16.70
CA ILE A 389 16.25 -17.40 -17.79
C ILE A 389 14.89 -16.71 -17.98
N LEU A 390 14.17 -16.43 -16.89
CA LEU A 390 12.89 -15.73 -16.95
C LEU A 390 13.00 -14.26 -17.43
N GLY A 391 14.13 -13.61 -17.16
CA GLY A 391 14.38 -12.24 -17.60
C GLY A 391 14.81 -12.17 -19.09
N GLU A 392 15.38 -13.26 -19.62
CA GLU A 392 15.81 -13.35 -21.02
C GLU A 392 14.76 -13.97 -21.95
N THR A 393 13.74 -14.66 -21.38
CA THR A 393 12.72 -15.39 -22.15
C THR A 393 11.32 -14.79 -21.87
N PRO A 394 10.91 -13.74 -22.59
CA PRO A 394 9.64 -13.03 -22.34
C PRO A 394 8.39 -13.86 -22.56
N GLU A 395 8.48 -15.00 -23.26
CA GLU A 395 7.37 -15.93 -23.49
C GLU A 395 7.01 -16.74 -22.24
N LEU A 396 7.92 -16.79 -21.26
CA LEU A 396 7.67 -17.50 -20.00
C LEU A 396 6.76 -16.69 -19.08
N LYS A 397 5.66 -17.29 -18.67
CA LYS A 397 4.67 -16.69 -17.77
C LYS A 397 5.10 -16.68 -16.30
N GLY A 398 5.92 -17.67 -15.91
CA GLY A 398 6.35 -17.83 -14.53
C GLY A 398 7.08 -19.14 -14.29
N ILE A 399 7.14 -19.52 -13.03
CA ILE A 399 7.77 -20.76 -12.54
C ILE A 399 6.66 -21.70 -12.08
N ARG A 400 6.78 -22.99 -12.31
CA ARG A 400 5.81 -23.98 -11.81
C ARG A 400 5.81 -24.04 -10.28
N ALA A 401 4.64 -24.28 -9.70
CA ALA A 401 4.47 -24.34 -8.24
C ALA A 401 5.41 -25.33 -7.57
N SER A 402 5.60 -26.54 -8.16
CA SER A 402 6.54 -27.54 -7.66
C SER A 402 7.99 -27.04 -7.63
N THR A 403 8.42 -26.32 -8.66
CA THR A 403 9.77 -25.74 -8.73
C THR A 403 9.93 -24.59 -7.73
N ILE A 404 8.88 -23.77 -7.49
CA ILE A 404 8.90 -22.73 -6.47
C ILE A 404 9.09 -23.34 -5.08
N ARG A 405 8.33 -24.39 -4.71
CA ARG A 405 8.48 -25.09 -3.42
C ARG A 405 9.88 -25.64 -3.23
N GLN A 406 10.45 -26.29 -4.26
CA GLN A 406 11.82 -26.78 -4.21
C GLN A 406 12.83 -25.65 -4.01
N ALA A 407 12.66 -24.52 -4.72
CA ALA A 407 13.53 -23.37 -4.57
C ALA A 407 13.43 -22.76 -3.16
N GLN A 408 12.23 -22.64 -2.58
CA GLN A 408 12.05 -22.16 -1.21
C GLN A 408 12.72 -23.09 -0.19
N THR A 409 12.54 -24.40 -0.30
CA THR A 409 13.20 -25.39 0.57
C THR A 409 14.72 -25.32 0.43
N SER A 410 15.23 -25.06 -0.77
CA SER A 410 16.66 -24.99 -1.05
C SER A 410 17.27 -23.60 -0.74
N ALA A 411 16.47 -22.58 -0.42
CA ALA A 411 16.97 -21.23 -0.11
C ALA A 411 17.99 -21.21 1.04
N ALA A 412 17.88 -22.13 2.00
CA ALA A 412 18.84 -22.30 3.10
C ALA A 412 20.25 -22.70 2.63
N ARG A 413 20.42 -23.15 1.38
CA ARG A 413 21.72 -23.45 0.77
C ARG A 413 22.47 -22.21 0.28
N ILE A 414 21.83 -21.06 0.31
CA ILE A 414 22.44 -19.77 0.00
C ILE A 414 23.20 -19.29 1.26
N ASP A 415 24.33 -19.94 1.53
CA ASP A 415 25.26 -19.60 2.59
C ASP A 415 26.33 -18.58 2.14
N ASP A 416 27.31 -18.30 2.98
CA ASP A 416 28.37 -17.36 2.64
C ASP A 416 29.27 -17.86 1.50
N ALA A 417 29.50 -19.17 1.40
CA ALA A 417 30.27 -19.77 0.30
C ALA A 417 29.54 -19.58 -1.03
N PHE A 418 28.22 -19.80 -1.05
CA PHE A 418 27.37 -19.53 -2.21
C PHE A 418 27.43 -18.05 -2.63
N ARG A 419 27.27 -17.12 -1.66
CA ARG A 419 27.29 -15.67 -1.94
C ARG A 419 28.60 -15.17 -2.52
N GLN A 420 29.72 -15.87 -2.20
CA GLN A 420 31.07 -15.56 -2.68
C GLN A 420 31.42 -16.31 -3.97
N SER A 421 30.60 -17.25 -4.42
CA SER A 421 30.81 -18.02 -5.64
C SER A 421 30.84 -17.07 -6.86
N GLU A 422 31.87 -17.21 -7.71
CA GLU A 422 31.98 -16.40 -8.94
C GLU A 422 30.79 -16.60 -9.87
N LEU A 423 30.23 -17.81 -9.91
CA LEU A 423 29.05 -18.10 -10.71
C LEU A 423 27.82 -17.39 -10.14
N ALA A 424 27.60 -17.41 -8.82
CA ALA A 424 26.47 -16.75 -8.18
C ALA A 424 26.52 -15.22 -8.37
N THR A 425 27.69 -14.62 -8.15
CA THR A 425 27.89 -13.17 -8.34
C THR A 425 27.69 -12.75 -9.80
N THR A 426 28.19 -13.53 -10.74
CA THR A 426 27.98 -13.33 -12.18
C THR A 426 26.50 -13.45 -12.56
N LEU A 427 25.79 -14.48 -12.08
CA LEU A 427 24.37 -14.66 -12.34
C LEU A 427 23.53 -13.50 -11.78
N PHE A 428 23.85 -12.97 -10.59
CA PHE A 428 23.14 -11.84 -10.04
C PHE A 428 23.36 -10.55 -10.85
N LEU A 429 24.60 -10.29 -11.27
CA LEU A 429 24.89 -9.16 -12.17
C LEU A 429 24.20 -9.33 -13.53
N ASN A 430 24.17 -10.54 -14.09
CA ASN A 430 23.45 -10.82 -15.32
C ASN A 430 21.95 -10.59 -15.14
N LEU A 431 21.37 -10.96 -14.00
CA LEU A 431 19.98 -10.66 -13.68
C LEU A 431 19.71 -9.14 -13.71
N LEU A 432 20.60 -8.31 -13.17
CA LEU A 432 20.44 -6.85 -13.23
C LEU A 432 20.52 -6.30 -14.67
N ARG A 433 21.16 -7.01 -15.57
CA ARG A 433 21.34 -6.63 -17.00
C ARG A 433 20.26 -7.19 -17.93
N VAL A 434 19.37 -8.09 -17.47
CA VAL A 434 18.34 -8.68 -18.33
C VAL A 434 17.51 -7.62 -19.05
N GLU A 435 17.13 -7.91 -20.29
CA GLU A 435 16.37 -6.97 -21.10
C GLU A 435 14.91 -6.83 -20.66
N HIS A 436 14.31 -7.90 -20.14
CA HIS A 436 12.89 -7.97 -19.85
C HIS A 436 12.62 -8.31 -18.39
N HIS A 437 11.53 -7.74 -17.85
CA HIS A 437 10.92 -8.17 -16.60
C HIS A 437 11.82 -8.18 -15.33
N LEU A 438 12.94 -7.40 -15.27
CA LEU A 438 13.83 -7.34 -14.10
C LEU A 438 13.05 -7.16 -12.79
N PHE A 439 12.18 -6.14 -12.71
CA PHE A 439 11.37 -5.88 -11.52
C PHE A 439 10.53 -7.11 -11.12
N SER A 440 9.93 -7.79 -12.10
CA SER A 440 9.13 -8.99 -11.84
C SER A 440 9.97 -10.11 -11.24
N GLN A 441 11.23 -10.26 -11.70
CA GLN A 441 12.12 -11.29 -11.17
C GLN A 441 12.60 -10.94 -9.75
N LEU A 442 13.01 -9.71 -9.50
CA LEU A 442 13.40 -9.26 -8.15
C LEU A 442 12.23 -9.40 -7.16
N ARG A 443 11.02 -9.05 -7.59
CA ARG A 443 9.80 -9.24 -6.77
C ARG A 443 9.54 -10.72 -6.47
N ARG A 444 9.72 -11.62 -7.45
CA ARG A 444 9.60 -13.06 -7.25
C ARG A 444 10.69 -13.59 -6.31
N MET A 445 11.94 -13.16 -6.49
CA MET A 445 13.04 -13.51 -5.58
C MET A 445 12.74 -13.06 -4.14
N ASN A 446 12.24 -11.84 -3.95
CA ASN A 446 11.83 -11.35 -2.64
C ASN A 446 10.68 -12.21 -2.08
N ARG A 447 9.66 -12.48 -2.88
CA ARG A 447 8.49 -13.28 -2.47
C ARG A 447 8.86 -14.71 -2.06
N TYR A 448 9.78 -15.34 -2.79
CA TYR A 448 10.20 -16.73 -2.52
C TYR A 448 11.32 -16.85 -1.48
N GLY A 449 11.79 -15.73 -0.91
CA GLY A 449 12.85 -15.71 0.10
C GLY A 449 14.27 -15.83 -0.45
N ILE A 450 14.43 -15.94 -1.77
CA ILE A 450 15.74 -16.08 -2.42
C ILE A 450 16.53 -14.77 -2.35
N LEU A 451 15.88 -13.62 -2.51
CA LEU A 451 16.54 -12.33 -2.48
C LEU A 451 17.14 -12.02 -1.11
N GLY A 452 16.37 -12.24 -0.04
CA GLY A 452 16.84 -12.05 1.33
C GLY A 452 17.93 -13.06 1.73
N ALA A 453 17.83 -14.31 1.27
CA ALA A 453 18.88 -15.30 1.46
C ALA A 453 20.18 -14.89 0.76
N TYR A 454 20.10 -14.31 -0.45
CA TYR A 454 21.28 -13.85 -1.20
C TYR A 454 21.84 -12.53 -0.67
N LEU A 455 20.97 -11.61 -0.25
CA LEU A 455 21.30 -10.30 0.34
C LEU A 455 20.73 -10.19 1.76
N PRO A 456 21.47 -10.64 2.79
CA PRO A 456 21.00 -10.59 4.19
C PRO A 456 20.66 -9.18 4.66
N GLU A 457 21.30 -8.16 4.07
CA GLU A 457 21.02 -6.76 4.33
C GLU A 457 19.61 -6.37 3.88
N PHE A 458 19.15 -6.95 2.76
CA PHE A 458 17.79 -6.75 2.27
C PHE A 458 16.75 -7.49 3.12
N GLU A 459 17.08 -8.71 3.62
CA GLU A 459 16.15 -9.47 4.49
C GLU A 459 15.79 -8.69 5.76
N ARG A 460 16.72 -7.93 6.33
CA ARG A 460 16.48 -7.12 7.54
C ARG A 460 15.38 -6.08 7.34
N VAL A 461 15.32 -5.46 6.16
CA VAL A 461 14.34 -4.41 5.84
C VAL A 461 13.04 -4.95 5.26
N VAL A 462 12.91 -6.28 5.07
CA VAL A 462 11.66 -6.89 4.61
C VAL A 462 10.54 -6.60 5.60
N GLY A 463 9.48 -5.98 5.09
CA GLY A 463 8.33 -5.57 5.88
C GLY A 463 8.57 -4.36 6.78
N GLN A 464 9.78 -3.81 6.86
CA GLN A 464 10.07 -2.63 7.68
C GLN A 464 9.37 -1.41 7.10
N MET A 465 8.57 -0.73 7.91
CA MET A 465 7.97 0.55 7.57
C MET A 465 8.61 1.70 8.33
N GLN A 466 8.46 2.90 7.82
CA GLN A 466 8.69 4.14 8.54
C GLN A 466 7.34 4.73 8.97
N PHE A 467 7.22 5.01 10.27
CA PHE A 467 5.98 5.57 10.81
C PHE A 467 5.96 7.09 10.57
N ASP A 468 5.79 7.48 9.30
CA ASP A 468 5.67 8.87 8.87
C ASP A 468 4.55 9.06 7.82
N LEU A 469 4.38 10.30 7.36
CA LEU A 469 3.31 10.68 6.42
C LEU A 469 3.70 10.56 4.95
N PHE A 470 4.98 10.34 4.65
CA PHE A 470 5.50 10.45 3.30
C PHE A 470 5.67 9.09 2.62
N HIS A 471 6.10 8.07 3.39
CA HIS A 471 6.36 6.75 2.88
C HIS A 471 5.08 5.90 2.89
N ILE A 472 4.62 5.49 1.72
CA ILE A 472 3.42 4.62 1.58
C ILE A 472 3.77 3.14 1.41
N TYR A 473 5.05 2.81 1.33
CA TYR A 473 5.57 1.45 1.16
C TYR A 473 6.54 1.08 2.28
N THR A 474 6.71 -0.22 2.50
CA THR A 474 7.82 -0.75 3.30
C THR A 474 9.16 -0.53 2.59
N VAL A 475 10.27 -0.53 3.33
CA VAL A 475 11.61 -0.26 2.78
C VAL A 475 11.96 -1.22 1.65
N ASP A 476 11.66 -2.52 1.79
CA ASP A 476 11.86 -3.52 0.72
C ASP A 476 11.00 -3.27 -0.50
N ALA A 477 9.72 -2.93 -0.31
CA ALA A 477 8.82 -2.62 -1.41
C ALA A 477 9.22 -1.31 -2.10
N HIS A 478 9.59 -0.27 -1.34
CA HIS A 478 10.12 0.99 -1.84
C HIS A 478 11.38 0.76 -2.69
N THR A 479 12.37 0.03 -2.16
CA THR A 479 13.62 -0.31 -2.88
C THR A 479 13.34 -0.98 -4.23
N LEU A 480 12.43 -1.94 -4.26
CA LEU A 480 12.03 -2.59 -5.52
C LEU A 480 11.29 -1.63 -6.46
N GLN A 481 10.48 -0.71 -5.94
CA GLN A 481 9.81 0.32 -6.74
C GLN A 481 10.79 1.33 -7.34
N VAL A 482 11.86 1.68 -6.63
CA VAL A 482 12.94 2.51 -7.17
C VAL A 482 13.54 1.85 -8.42
N VAL A 483 13.90 0.57 -8.35
CA VAL A 483 14.40 -0.19 -9.51
C VAL A 483 13.36 -0.25 -10.64
N ARG A 484 12.08 -0.44 -10.31
CA ARG A 484 10.99 -0.40 -11.29
C ARG A 484 10.91 0.94 -12.01
N ASN A 485 10.97 2.05 -11.28
CA ASN A 485 10.89 3.39 -11.85
C ASN A 485 12.10 3.67 -12.75
N MET A 486 13.31 3.28 -12.35
CA MET A 486 14.49 3.36 -13.20
C MET A 486 14.30 2.59 -14.53
N ARG A 487 13.72 1.40 -14.48
CA ARG A 487 13.40 0.61 -15.69
C ARG A 487 12.34 1.27 -16.56
N ARG A 488 11.38 2.02 -16.00
CA ARG A 488 10.36 2.76 -16.76
C ARG A 488 10.98 3.79 -17.69
N PHE A 489 12.10 4.40 -17.32
CA PHE A 489 12.80 5.39 -18.17
C PHE A 489 13.25 4.82 -19.51
N ARG A 490 13.37 3.49 -19.66
CA ARG A 490 13.69 2.83 -20.93
C ARG A 490 12.55 2.88 -21.94
N TYR A 491 11.29 2.92 -21.50
CA TYR A 491 10.15 2.71 -22.37
C TYR A 491 9.68 4.00 -23.03
N LYS A 492 9.42 3.93 -24.35
CA LYS A 492 9.00 5.10 -25.16
C LYS A 492 7.75 5.82 -24.63
N ASN A 493 6.79 5.07 -24.11
CA ASN A 493 5.56 5.63 -23.53
C ASN A 493 5.79 6.41 -22.22
N GLN A 494 6.95 6.27 -21.58
CA GLN A 494 7.33 6.99 -20.36
C GLN A 494 8.25 8.19 -20.64
N GLN A 495 8.73 8.35 -21.87
CA GLN A 495 9.61 9.46 -22.24
C GLN A 495 8.94 10.84 -22.13
N GLN A 496 7.60 10.88 -22.23
CA GLN A 496 6.85 12.13 -22.02
C GLN A 496 6.74 12.49 -20.53
N GLU A 497 6.63 11.50 -19.66
CA GLU A 497 6.53 11.70 -18.21
C GLU A 497 7.88 12.04 -17.57
N PHE A 498 8.99 11.47 -18.08
CA PHE A 498 10.35 11.63 -17.52
C PHE A 498 11.38 11.89 -18.63
N PRO A 499 11.32 13.01 -19.35
CA PRO A 499 12.13 13.20 -20.56
C PRO A 499 13.64 13.23 -20.31
N ILE A 500 14.09 13.90 -19.23
CA ILE A 500 15.51 13.98 -18.88
C ILE A 500 15.99 12.61 -18.40
N ALA A 501 15.27 11.95 -17.49
CA ALA A 501 15.63 10.64 -16.99
C ALA A 501 15.66 9.57 -18.09
N ALA A 502 14.70 9.61 -19.03
CA ALA A 502 14.69 8.73 -20.19
C ALA A 502 15.89 8.99 -21.13
N HIS A 503 16.22 10.26 -21.38
CA HIS A 503 17.40 10.61 -22.16
C HIS A 503 18.70 10.12 -21.49
N ILE A 504 18.82 10.30 -20.19
CA ILE A 504 19.95 9.82 -19.36
C ILE A 504 20.05 8.31 -19.46
N HIS A 505 18.96 7.58 -19.21
CA HIS A 505 18.94 6.12 -19.16
C HIS A 505 19.56 5.47 -20.41
N HIS A 506 19.32 6.02 -21.60
CA HIS A 506 19.86 5.51 -22.86
C HIS A 506 21.35 5.82 -23.07
N ARG A 507 21.93 6.68 -22.25
CA ARG A 507 23.33 7.15 -22.37
C ARG A 507 24.23 6.67 -21.24
N LEU A 508 23.66 6.13 -20.18
CA LEU A 508 24.47 5.60 -19.08
C LEU A 508 25.34 4.43 -19.55
N PRO A 509 26.63 4.45 -19.25
CA PRO A 509 27.58 3.44 -19.76
C PRO A 509 27.33 2.07 -19.14
N LYS A 510 26.87 2.01 -17.88
CA LYS A 510 26.62 0.80 -17.11
C LYS A 510 25.36 0.96 -16.30
N ILE A 511 24.23 0.60 -16.90
CA ILE A 511 22.91 0.80 -16.28
C ILE A 511 22.74 0.01 -14.96
N GLU A 512 23.41 -1.13 -14.83
CA GLU A 512 23.37 -1.95 -13.61
C GLU A 512 23.90 -1.20 -12.38
N LEU A 513 24.82 -0.24 -12.53
CA LEU A 513 25.31 0.56 -11.39
C LEU A 513 24.19 1.46 -10.82
N LEU A 514 23.30 1.98 -11.68
CA LEU A 514 22.13 2.72 -11.25
C LEU A 514 21.19 1.82 -10.43
N TYR A 515 20.95 0.59 -10.90
CA TYR A 515 20.09 -0.34 -10.17
C TYR A 515 20.70 -0.77 -8.85
N ILE A 516 22.03 -0.99 -8.80
CA ILE A 516 22.76 -1.31 -7.57
C ILE A 516 22.64 -0.14 -6.59
N ALA A 517 22.90 1.11 -7.02
CA ALA A 517 22.77 2.28 -6.16
C ALA A 517 21.33 2.42 -5.63
N GLY A 518 20.31 2.28 -6.49
CA GLY A 518 18.92 2.29 -6.08
C GLY A 518 18.53 1.11 -5.20
N PHE A 519 19.22 -0.01 -5.28
CA PHE A 519 18.99 -1.14 -4.40
C PHE A 519 19.55 -0.91 -3.00
N PHE A 520 20.68 -0.23 -2.88
CA PHE A 520 21.41 -0.07 -1.63
C PHE A 520 21.19 1.26 -0.89
N HIS A 521 20.54 2.27 -1.52
CA HIS A 521 20.43 3.62 -0.95
C HIS A 521 19.77 3.66 0.43
N ASP A 522 18.81 2.76 0.71
CA ASP A 522 17.99 2.73 1.92
C ASP A 522 18.19 1.48 2.81
N LEU A 523 19.06 0.53 2.44
CA LEU A 523 19.19 -0.74 3.18
C LEU A 523 19.78 -0.60 4.60
N ALA A 524 20.32 0.56 4.93
CA ALA A 524 20.81 0.86 6.28
C ALA A 524 19.76 1.50 7.19
N LYS A 525 18.53 1.77 6.71
CA LYS A 525 17.44 2.29 7.53
C LYS A 525 17.14 1.37 8.73
N GLY A 526 16.87 1.97 9.87
CA GLY A 526 16.57 1.23 11.12
C GLY A 526 17.79 0.74 11.91
N LYS A 527 19.05 0.99 11.46
CA LYS A 527 20.25 0.62 12.20
C LYS A 527 20.67 1.64 13.27
N GLY A 528 19.97 2.79 13.37
CA GLY A 528 20.42 3.93 14.17
C GLY A 528 21.57 4.68 13.50
N GLY A 529 21.55 6.02 13.55
CA GLY A 529 22.53 6.87 12.86
C GLY A 529 22.11 7.23 11.42
N ASP A 530 23.04 7.85 10.68
CA ASP A 530 22.79 8.26 9.28
C ASP A 530 22.84 7.05 8.34
N HIS A 531 21.68 6.70 7.78
CA HIS A 531 21.54 5.55 6.88
C HIS A 531 22.35 5.71 5.59
N SER A 532 22.58 6.93 5.12
CA SER A 532 23.38 7.19 3.92
C SER A 532 24.85 6.85 4.15
N GLU A 533 25.41 7.23 5.30
CA GLU A 533 26.80 6.88 5.68
C GLU A 533 26.93 5.37 5.95
N LEU A 534 26.01 4.78 6.72
CA LEU A 534 26.02 3.34 6.98
C LEU A 534 25.78 2.50 5.71
N GLY A 535 25.09 3.06 4.74
CA GLY A 535 24.83 2.44 3.44
C GLY A 535 26.08 2.24 2.60
N ILE A 536 27.09 3.11 2.77
CA ILE A 536 28.37 3.02 2.05
C ILE A 536 29.08 1.70 2.32
N GLU A 537 29.17 1.29 3.59
CA GLU A 537 29.84 0.04 3.97
C GLU A 537 29.16 -1.17 3.34
N ILE A 538 27.82 -1.18 3.36
CA ILE A 538 27.02 -2.26 2.80
C ILE A 538 27.20 -2.33 1.28
N ALA A 539 27.11 -1.20 0.59
CA ALA A 539 27.28 -1.11 -0.85
C ALA A 539 28.72 -1.48 -1.29
N SER A 540 29.72 -1.03 -0.55
CA SER A 540 31.14 -1.35 -0.80
C SER A 540 31.38 -2.85 -0.66
N ALA A 541 30.87 -3.50 0.40
CA ALA A 541 31.00 -4.93 0.61
C ALA A 541 30.34 -5.74 -0.53
N PHE A 542 29.17 -5.28 -1.00
CA PHE A 542 28.52 -5.88 -2.17
C PHE A 542 29.38 -5.75 -3.44
N CYS A 543 29.87 -4.54 -3.73
CA CYS A 543 30.70 -4.28 -4.92
C CYS A 543 31.99 -5.12 -4.90
N ALA A 544 32.64 -5.21 -3.74
CA ALA A 544 33.84 -6.05 -3.57
C ALA A 544 33.54 -7.53 -3.82
N ARG A 545 32.46 -8.07 -3.24
CA ARG A 545 32.00 -9.45 -3.45
C ARG A 545 31.71 -9.76 -4.92
N HIS A 546 31.16 -8.80 -5.65
CA HIS A 546 30.83 -8.95 -7.08
C HIS A 546 31.97 -8.51 -8.00
N GLN A 547 33.14 -8.27 -7.47
CA GLN A 547 34.37 -7.92 -8.22
C GLN A 547 34.18 -6.70 -9.14
N LEU A 548 33.39 -5.70 -8.70
CA LEU A 548 33.26 -4.45 -9.44
C LEU A 548 34.57 -3.67 -9.38
N GLY A 549 34.92 -3.01 -10.49
CA GLY A 549 36.14 -2.19 -10.55
C GLY A 549 36.07 -1.00 -9.58
N THR A 550 37.22 -0.43 -9.25
CA THR A 550 37.36 0.69 -8.29
C THR A 550 36.46 1.87 -8.67
N TRP A 551 36.39 2.23 -9.94
CA TRP A 551 35.56 3.34 -10.41
C TRP A 551 34.07 3.06 -10.21
N ASP A 552 33.62 1.85 -10.57
CA ASP A 552 32.23 1.41 -10.42
C ASP A 552 31.81 1.41 -8.92
N THR A 553 32.70 0.88 -8.07
CA THR A 553 32.49 0.86 -6.60
C THR A 553 32.39 2.27 -6.03
N ASN A 554 33.31 3.16 -6.42
CA ASN A 554 33.30 4.55 -5.96
C ASN A 554 32.04 5.28 -6.39
N LEU A 555 31.56 5.06 -7.62
CA LEU A 555 30.33 5.67 -8.11
C LEU A 555 29.10 5.19 -7.32
N VAL A 556 28.97 3.87 -7.11
CA VAL A 556 27.85 3.30 -6.36
C VAL A 556 27.86 3.82 -4.91
N CYS A 557 29.00 3.79 -4.22
CA CYS A 557 29.13 4.28 -2.86
C CYS A 557 28.83 5.78 -2.76
N TRP A 558 29.29 6.58 -3.74
CA TRP A 558 29.01 8.00 -3.80
C TRP A 558 27.50 8.27 -4.00
N LEU A 559 26.84 7.52 -4.87
CA LEU A 559 25.38 7.63 -5.10
C LEU A 559 24.58 7.27 -3.85
N VAL A 560 24.95 6.19 -3.16
CA VAL A 560 24.30 5.78 -1.91
C VAL A 560 24.45 6.86 -0.84
N LYS A 561 25.64 7.42 -0.68
CA LYS A 561 25.92 8.52 0.26
C LYS A 561 25.09 9.76 -0.05
N ASN A 562 25.02 10.14 -1.30
CA ASN A 562 24.50 11.42 -1.74
C ASN A 562 23.09 11.34 -2.37
N HIS A 563 22.35 10.23 -2.19
CA HIS A 563 21.04 10.04 -2.86
C HIS A 563 20.02 11.13 -2.53
N LEU A 564 20.11 11.76 -1.34
CA LEU A 564 19.25 12.86 -0.92
C LEU A 564 19.75 14.25 -1.34
N LEU A 565 20.99 14.37 -1.84
CA LEU A 565 21.64 15.65 -2.09
C LEU A 565 20.87 16.51 -3.10
N MET A 566 20.48 15.94 -4.25
CA MET A 566 19.73 16.67 -5.27
C MET A 566 18.35 17.10 -4.79
N SER A 567 17.61 16.19 -4.15
CA SER A 567 16.26 16.49 -3.65
C SER A 567 16.30 17.55 -2.54
N THR A 568 17.28 17.49 -1.64
CA THR A 568 17.47 18.46 -0.57
C THR A 568 17.86 19.82 -1.12
N THR A 569 18.81 19.87 -2.06
CA THR A 569 19.23 21.13 -2.69
C THR A 569 18.06 21.77 -3.43
N ALA A 570 17.36 21.03 -4.29
CA ALA A 570 16.28 21.57 -5.09
C ALA A 570 15.06 22.04 -4.27
N GLN A 571 14.78 21.43 -3.10
CA GLN A 571 13.59 21.74 -2.30
C GLN A 571 13.87 22.71 -1.13
N ARG A 572 15.14 22.91 -0.72
CA ARG A 572 15.48 23.69 0.48
C ARG A 572 16.44 24.84 0.24
N LYS A 573 17.06 24.90 -0.94
CA LYS A 573 17.97 25.98 -1.32
C LYS A 573 17.43 26.72 -2.53
N ASP A 574 17.88 27.94 -2.70
CA ASP A 574 17.55 28.75 -3.88
C ASP A 574 18.37 28.28 -5.11
N ILE A 575 17.76 27.45 -5.95
CA ILE A 575 18.41 26.91 -7.15
C ILE A 575 18.60 27.95 -8.27
N PHE A 576 18.09 29.16 -8.12
CA PHE A 576 18.30 30.28 -9.00
C PHE A 576 19.52 31.13 -8.57
N ASP A 577 20.02 30.89 -7.35
CA ASP A 577 21.27 31.48 -6.89
C ASP A 577 22.45 30.75 -7.57
N PRO A 578 23.27 31.46 -8.36
CA PRO A 578 24.44 30.89 -9.03
C PRO A 578 25.42 30.23 -8.07
N ASP A 579 25.60 30.73 -6.83
CA ASP A 579 26.49 30.16 -5.84
C ASP A 579 25.99 28.79 -5.37
N VAL A 580 24.69 28.63 -5.17
CA VAL A 580 24.09 27.33 -4.82
C VAL A 580 24.30 26.31 -5.93
N VAL A 581 24.15 26.73 -7.19
CA VAL A 581 24.37 25.84 -8.35
C VAL A 581 25.84 25.47 -8.49
N ARG A 582 26.75 26.42 -8.24
CA ARG A 582 28.21 26.19 -8.23
C ARG A 582 28.58 25.16 -7.16
N ASP A 583 28.16 25.39 -5.91
CA ASP A 583 28.45 24.47 -4.79
C ASP A 583 27.94 23.06 -5.07
N PHE A 584 26.75 22.96 -5.69
CA PHE A 584 26.19 21.69 -6.11
C PHE A 584 27.01 21.04 -7.24
N ALA A 585 27.45 21.82 -8.25
CA ALA A 585 28.29 21.35 -9.35
C ALA A 585 29.68 20.87 -8.86
N GLU A 586 30.30 21.56 -7.90
CA GLU A 586 31.56 21.13 -7.25
C GLU A 586 31.38 19.77 -6.56
N GLN A 587 30.27 19.56 -5.84
CA GLN A 587 29.98 18.28 -5.21
C GLN A 587 29.73 17.16 -6.22
N MET A 588 29.17 17.47 -7.39
CA MET A 588 28.97 16.49 -8.48
C MET A 588 30.32 16.09 -9.08
N GLY A 589 31.19 17.06 -9.33
CA GLY A 589 32.52 16.92 -9.95
C GLY A 589 32.46 16.58 -11.44
N ASP A 590 31.53 15.77 -11.92
CA ASP A 590 31.40 15.41 -13.33
C ASP A 590 29.94 15.14 -13.77
N GLN A 591 29.74 15.13 -15.10
CA GLN A 591 28.44 14.91 -15.73
C GLN A 591 27.88 13.48 -15.46
N VAL A 592 28.76 12.50 -15.31
CA VAL A 592 28.33 11.10 -15.12
C VAL A 592 27.65 10.97 -13.76
N ARG A 593 28.24 11.49 -12.69
CA ARG A 593 27.63 11.51 -11.35
C ARG A 593 26.30 12.26 -11.35
N LEU A 594 26.25 13.41 -12.04
CA LEU A 594 25.01 14.19 -12.18
C LEU A 594 23.90 13.39 -12.87
N ASP A 595 24.23 12.69 -13.96
CA ASP A 595 23.28 11.88 -14.72
C ASP A 595 22.72 10.71 -13.86
N TYR A 596 23.60 9.96 -13.18
CA TYR A 596 23.17 8.87 -12.30
C TYR A 596 22.34 9.37 -11.12
N LEU A 597 22.78 10.49 -10.47
CA LEU A 597 22.08 11.05 -9.31
C LEU A 597 20.68 11.56 -9.70
N TYR A 598 20.54 12.24 -10.84
CA TYR A 598 19.25 12.70 -11.33
C TYR A 598 18.28 11.52 -11.53
N ALA A 599 18.72 10.48 -12.23
CA ALA A 599 17.90 9.30 -12.49
C ALA A 599 17.52 8.56 -11.19
N LEU A 600 18.45 8.45 -10.23
CA LEU A 600 18.19 7.89 -8.90
C LEU A 600 17.16 8.72 -8.14
N THR A 601 17.35 10.04 -8.05
CA THR A 601 16.47 10.95 -7.30
C THR A 601 15.04 10.95 -7.85
N VAL A 602 14.87 11.01 -9.18
CA VAL A 602 13.54 10.94 -9.81
C VAL A 602 12.87 9.61 -9.52
N ALA A 603 13.60 8.49 -9.61
CA ALA A 603 13.06 7.17 -9.33
C ALA A 603 12.66 7.00 -7.86
N ASP A 604 13.45 7.52 -6.93
CA ASP A 604 13.24 7.45 -5.49
C ASP A 604 12.01 8.27 -5.05
N ILE A 605 11.89 9.53 -5.45
CA ILE A 605 10.72 10.38 -5.13
C ILE A 605 9.44 9.71 -5.61
N ASN A 606 9.43 9.17 -6.83
CA ASN A 606 8.28 8.43 -7.36
C ASN A 606 7.99 7.12 -6.62
N ALA A 607 9.00 6.48 -6.06
CA ALA A 607 8.86 5.25 -5.30
C ALA A 607 8.40 5.51 -3.88
N THR A 608 8.70 6.67 -3.29
CA THR A 608 8.26 7.05 -1.94
C THR A 608 6.74 7.23 -1.90
N ASN A 609 6.22 8.03 -2.81
CA ASN A 609 4.79 8.19 -3.03
C ASN A 609 4.58 8.81 -4.42
N PRO A 610 3.85 8.14 -5.34
CA PRO A 610 3.63 8.67 -6.70
C PRO A 610 2.99 10.06 -6.75
N THR A 611 2.23 10.45 -5.73
CA THR A 611 1.62 11.79 -5.66
C THR A 611 2.62 12.89 -5.31
N LEU A 612 3.81 12.53 -4.85
CA LEU A 612 4.88 13.50 -4.56
C LEU A 612 5.55 14.01 -5.82
N TRP A 613 5.59 13.23 -6.90
CA TRP A 613 6.08 13.70 -8.18
C TRP A 613 4.99 14.50 -8.90
N ASN A 614 5.22 15.77 -9.04
CA ASN A 614 4.33 16.71 -9.71
C ASN A 614 5.15 17.65 -10.59
N SER A 615 4.46 18.44 -11.40
CA SER A 615 5.10 19.36 -12.35
C SER A 615 6.06 20.36 -11.70
N TRP A 616 5.78 20.77 -10.46
CA TRP A 616 6.66 21.69 -9.73
C TRP A 616 7.99 21.01 -9.36
N ARG A 617 7.93 19.81 -8.77
CA ARG A 617 9.15 19.04 -8.46
C ARG A 617 9.94 18.67 -9.71
N ASP A 618 9.23 18.28 -10.77
CA ASP A 618 9.87 18.03 -12.08
C ASP A 618 10.59 19.28 -12.58
N ALA A 619 9.96 20.45 -12.51
CA ALA A 619 10.57 21.71 -12.92
C ALA A 619 11.81 22.05 -12.08
N LEU A 620 11.75 21.93 -10.73
CA LEU A 620 12.90 22.20 -9.85
C LEU A 620 14.06 21.24 -10.14
N MET A 621 13.80 19.94 -10.22
CA MET A 621 14.86 18.95 -10.51
C MET A 621 15.46 19.16 -11.90
N SER A 622 14.63 19.46 -12.90
CA SER A 622 15.06 19.72 -14.26
C SER A 622 15.91 21.00 -14.35
N GLN A 623 15.49 22.05 -13.65
CA GLN A 623 16.24 23.31 -13.61
C GLN A 623 17.61 23.12 -12.97
N LEU A 624 17.66 22.52 -11.77
CA LEU A 624 18.92 22.24 -11.10
C LEU A 624 19.85 21.38 -11.97
N TYR A 625 19.33 20.34 -12.62
CA TYR A 625 20.09 19.48 -13.50
C TYR A 625 20.67 20.25 -14.69
N LEU A 626 19.85 21.07 -15.38
CA LEU A 626 20.27 21.78 -16.57
C LEU A 626 21.31 22.87 -16.27
N GLU A 627 21.12 23.63 -15.19
CA GLU A 627 22.09 24.65 -14.77
C GLU A 627 23.41 24.03 -14.31
N THR A 628 23.33 22.96 -13.47
CA THR A 628 24.54 22.23 -13.05
C THR A 628 25.31 21.69 -14.26
N LYS A 629 24.58 21.10 -15.22
CA LYS A 629 25.18 20.60 -16.46
C LYS A 629 25.87 21.71 -17.27
N ARG A 630 25.31 22.92 -17.27
CA ARG A 630 25.89 24.08 -17.92
C ARG A 630 27.22 24.48 -17.22
N VAL A 631 27.21 24.54 -15.89
CA VAL A 631 28.39 24.85 -15.08
C VAL A 631 29.53 23.84 -15.30
N LEU A 632 29.19 22.54 -15.24
CA LEU A 632 30.17 21.47 -15.47
C LEU A 632 30.80 21.50 -16.88
N ARG A 633 30.05 21.99 -17.91
CA ARG A 633 30.59 22.15 -19.26
C ARG A 633 31.49 23.36 -19.46
N LEU A 634 31.20 24.47 -18.78
CA LEU A 634 31.98 25.71 -18.87
C LEU A 634 33.21 25.66 -17.98
N GLY A 635 33.28 24.77 -17.03
CA GLY A 635 34.22 24.73 -15.94
C GLY A 635 33.75 25.60 -14.77
N VAL A 636 33.91 25.11 -13.54
CA VAL A 636 33.43 25.77 -12.33
C VAL A 636 34.03 27.17 -12.15
N ASP A 637 35.25 27.36 -12.61
CA ASP A 637 35.97 28.64 -12.53
C ASP A 637 35.52 29.69 -13.57
N ASN A 638 34.69 29.32 -14.55
CA ASN A 638 34.25 30.20 -15.64
C ASN A 638 32.77 30.56 -15.55
N MET A 639 32.20 30.62 -14.37
CA MET A 639 30.84 31.07 -14.17
C MET A 639 30.65 32.54 -14.52
N ILE A 640 29.52 32.84 -15.18
CA ILE A 640 29.03 34.20 -15.36
C ILE A 640 28.66 34.73 -13.96
N ASP A 641 29.23 35.84 -13.59
CA ASP A 641 28.90 36.54 -12.36
C ASP A 641 27.39 36.84 -12.27
N ARG A 642 26.85 36.86 -11.06
CA ARG A 642 25.45 37.18 -10.81
C ARG A 642 25.01 38.48 -11.47
N GLU A 643 25.86 39.51 -11.38
CA GLU A 643 25.62 40.81 -11.99
C GLU A 643 25.56 40.73 -13.52
N ASP A 644 26.50 40.01 -14.13
CA ASP A 644 26.53 39.77 -15.58
C ASP A 644 25.30 39.00 -16.08
N TYR A 645 24.85 38.00 -15.32
CA TYR A 645 23.65 37.24 -15.66
C TYR A 645 22.39 38.12 -15.61
N LEU A 646 22.24 38.88 -14.54
CA LEU A 646 21.16 39.87 -14.36
C LEU A 646 21.11 40.86 -15.54
N ALA A 647 22.27 41.47 -15.85
CA ALA A 647 22.41 42.41 -16.97
C ALA A 647 21.99 41.77 -18.32
N GLN A 648 22.35 40.50 -18.56
CA GLN A 648 21.98 39.80 -19.77
C GLN A 648 20.46 39.51 -19.86
N VAL A 649 19.82 39.11 -18.74
CA VAL A 649 18.37 38.87 -18.69
C VAL A 649 17.63 40.18 -18.98
N GLN A 650 18.01 41.25 -18.29
CA GLN A 650 17.41 42.58 -18.46
C GLN A 650 17.62 43.10 -19.90
N LEU A 651 18.79 42.91 -20.48
CA LEU A 651 19.08 43.31 -21.86
C LEU A 651 18.22 42.56 -22.88
N ARG A 652 18.10 41.26 -22.74
CA ARG A 652 17.27 40.43 -23.66
C ARG A 652 15.79 40.78 -23.57
N ALA A 653 15.25 40.86 -22.31
CA ALA A 653 13.85 41.21 -22.10
C ALA A 653 13.55 42.64 -22.62
N SER A 654 14.39 43.64 -22.32
CA SER A 654 14.21 45.00 -22.78
C SER A 654 14.29 45.11 -24.33
N ALA A 655 15.19 44.38 -24.99
CA ALA A 655 15.28 44.36 -26.44
C ALA A 655 13.97 43.83 -27.08
N LYS A 656 13.38 42.75 -26.51
CA LYS A 656 12.10 42.21 -27.02
C LYS A 656 10.91 43.15 -26.77
N LEU A 657 10.88 43.80 -25.61
CA LEU A 657 9.85 44.77 -25.27
C LEU A 657 9.93 46.03 -26.20
N THR A 658 11.14 46.48 -26.48
CA THR A 658 11.34 47.57 -27.42
C THR A 658 10.92 47.18 -28.86
N ALA A 659 11.20 45.96 -29.26
CA ALA A 659 10.71 45.45 -30.55
C ALA A 659 9.16 45.37 -30.66
N LYS A 660 8.49 45.26 -29.51
CA LYS A 660 7.01 45.32 -29.38
C LYS A 660 6.46 46.73 -29.24
N GLY A 661 7.34 47.78 -29.25
CA GLY A 661 6.91 49.17 -29.28
C GLY A 661 6.94 49.89 -27.92
N ILE A 662 7.42 49.29 -26.86
CA ILE A 662 7.54 49.94 -25.54
C ILE A 662 8.91 50.63 -25.46
N ALA A 663 8.92 51.95 -25.24
CA ALA A 663 10.18 52.73 -25.15
C ALA A 663 11.06 52.22 -24.02
N LEU A 664 12.37 52.13 -24.21
CA LEU A 664 13.34 51.63 -23.25
C LEU A 664 13.29 52.41 -21.89
N GLU A 665 13.08 53.70 -21.95
CA GLU A 665 12.89 54.55 -20.75
C GLU A 665 11.64 54.12 -19.97
N ARG A 666 10.58 53.77 -20.65
CA ARG A 666 9.35 53.28 -20.03
C ARG A 666 9.56 51.93 -19.39
N VAL A 667 10.27 51.00 -20.09
CA VAL A 667 10.65 49.69 -19.50
C VAL A 667 11.44 49.86 -18.22
N ARG A 668 12.45 50.74 -18.20
CA ARG A 668 13.23 51.03 -17.00
C ARG A 668 12.40 51.62 -15.86
N SER A 669 11.48 52.50 -16.17
CA SER A 669 10.55 53.08 -15.17
C SER A 669 9.59 52.02 -14.60
N LEU A 670 9.15 51.07 -15.40
CA LEU A 670 8.31 49.96 -14.94
C LEU A 670 9.08 48.96 -14.05
N TRP A 671 10.37 48.81 -14.30
CA TRP A 671 11.26 47.93 -13.51
C TRP A 671 11.85 48.61 -12.27
N GLU A 672 11.66 49.93 -12.12
CA GLU A 672 12.13 50.67 -10.97
C GLU A 672 11.41 50.17 -9.71
N GLY A 673 12.19 49.69 -8.74
CA GLY A 673 11.68 49.12 -7.46
C GLY A 673 11.41 47.61 -7.48
N LEU A 674 11.65 46.92 -8.60
CA LEU A 674 11.76 45.47 -8.63
C LEU A 674 13.15 45.06 -8.13
N ASP A 675 13.23 44.01 -7.32
CA ASP A 675 14.51 43.48 -6.82
C ASP A 675 15.23 42.62 -7.88
N ASP A 676 16.50 42.38 -7.66
CA ASP A 676 17.33 41.53 -8.55
C ASP A 676 16.75 40.09 -8.62
N ASP A 677 16.22 39.62 -7.51
CA ASP A 677 15.65 38.26 -7.43
C ASP A 677 14.47 38.07 -8.39
N TYR A 678 13.71 39.11 -8.69
CA TYR A 678 12.67 39.04 -9.71
C TYR A 678 13.24 38.62 -11.08
N PHE A 679 14.31 39.28 -11.52
CA PHE A 679 14.94 39.00 -12.83
C PHE A 679 15.71 37.68 -12.86
N LEU A 680 16.19 37.22 -11.72
CA LEU A 680 16.90 35.96 -11.61
C LEU A 680 15.95 34.75 -11.68
N ARG A 681 14.74 34.91 -11.15
CA ARG A 681 13.79 33.81 -10.96
C ARG A 681 12.68 33.75 -12.01
N GLU A 682 12.27 34.94 -12.53
CA GLU A 682 11.22 34.95 -13.56
C GLU A 682 11.76 34.55 -14.93
N SER A 683 10.96 33.80 -15.66
CA SER A 683 11.26 33.49 -17.05
C SER A 683 11.30 34.78 -17.88
N GLU A 684 12.15 34.84 -18.90
CA GLU A 684 12.18 35.98 -19.83
C GLU A 684 10.77 36.26 -20.40
N LEU A 685 9.97 35.23 -20.66
CA LEU A 685 8.60 35.37 -21.12
C LEU A 685 7.69 36.03 -20.08
N ASN A 686 7.80 35.61 -18.80
CA ASN A 686 7.03 36.21 -17.71
C ASN A 686 7.40 37.67 -17.52
N ILE A 687 8.70 38.00 -17.52
CA ILE A 687 9.16 39.39 -17.42
C ILE A 687 8.54 40.25 -18.53
N ILE A 688 8.51 39.74 -19.78
CA ILE A 688 7.92 40.45 -20.89
C ILE A 688 6.41 40.61 -20.68
N ASN A 689 5.67 39.55 -20.37
CA ASN A 689 4.23 39.58 -20.19
C ASN A 689 3.82 40.46 -18.99
N HIS A 690 4.55 40.42 -17.88
CA HIS A 690 4.31 41.29 -16.73
C HIS A 690 4.53 42.77 -17.12
N THR A 691 5.62 43.06 -17.81
CA THR A 691 5.96 44.43 -18.22
C THR A 691 4.96 44.99 -19.21
N GLU A 692 4.54 44.22 -20.21
CA GLU A 692 3.48 44.62 -21.17
C GLU A 692 2.15 44.92 -20.47
N SER A 693 1.79 44.05 -19.52
CA SER A 693 0.55 44.18 -18.76
C SER A 693 0.60 45.41 -17.83
N LEU A 694 1.76 45.69 -17.22
CA LEU A 694 1.96 46.87 -16.37
C LEU A 694 1.96 48.15 -17.19
N ASP A 695 2.48 48.13 -18.42
CA ASP A 695 2.44 49.31 -19.33
C ASP A 695 1.04 49.68 -19.76
N ALA A 696 0.20 48.67 -20.00
CA ALA A 696 -1.22 48.84 -20.38
C ALA A 696 -2.15 49.04 -19.17
N TYR A 697 -1.65 48.96 -17.94
CA TYR A 697 -2.46 48.93 -16.71
C TYR A 697 -2.99 50.30 -16.35
N ASP A 698 -4.33 50.37 -16.06
CA ASP A 698 -5.02 51.54 -15.50
C ASP A 698 -5.35 51.31 -13.99
N PRO A 699 -4.73 52.06 -13.09
CA PRO A 699 -4.99 51.93 -11.64
C PRO A 699 -6.45 52.08 -11.24
N ALA A 700 -7.27 52.75 -12.02
CA ALA A 700 -8.70 52.89 -11.76
C ALA A 700 -9.51 51.61 -11.88
N THR A 701 -8.96 50.59 -12.54
CA THR A 701 -9.61 49.27 -12.76
C THR A 701 -9.48 48.33 -11.58
N GLY A 702 -8.70 48.68 -10.53
CA GLY A 702 -8.39 47.81 -9.41
C GLY A 702 -7.10 47.02 -9.56
N PRO A 703 -6.87 45.94 -8.81
CA PRO A 703 -5.62 45.19 -8.87
C PRO A 703 -5.44 44.49 -10.24
N LEU A 704 -4.20 44.47 -10.73
CA LEU A 704 -3.84 43.65 -11.91
C LEU A 704 -3.53 42.23 -11.44
N ILE A 705 -4.25 41.25 -11.93
CA ILE A 705 -4.05 39.84 -11.62
C ILE A 705 -3.82 39.09 -12.93
N LEU A 706 -2.58 38.70 -13.16
CA LEU A 706 -2.20 37.83 -14.29
C LEU A 706 -2.11 36.40 -13.79
N ILE A 707 -2.78 35.52 -14.51
CA ILE A 707 -2.75 34.09 -14.21
C ILE A 707 -2.24 33.39 -15.45
N GLU A 708 -1.04 32.88 -15.35
CA GLU A 708 -0.36 32.17 -16.42
C GLU A 708 -0.31 30.69 -16.07
N ASP A 709 -0.82 29.92 -16.97
CA ASP A 709 -0.76 28.48 -16.89
C ASP A 709 0.59 28.07 -17.49
N SER A 710 1.53 27.63 -16.64
CA SER A 710 2.74 27.05 -17.17
C SER A 710 2.35 25.83 -18.00
N GLN A 711 2.34 25.98 -19.30
CA GLN A 711 2.37 24.85 -20.20
C GLN A 711 3.69 24.12 -19.94
N SER A 712 3.73 23.32 -18.91
CA SER A 712 4.73 22.28 -18.77
C SER A 712 4.71 21.54 -20.11
N ARG A 713 5.83 21.50 -20.81
CA ARG A 713 6.00 20.72 -22.04
C ARG A 713 5.77 19.22 -21.83
N LEU A 714 5.36 18.82 -20.64
CA LEU A 714 5.21 17.47 -20.13
C LEU A 714 3.82 17.29 -19.57
N THR A 715 2.95 16.73 -20.38
CA THR A 715 1.71 16.00 -20.07
C THR A 715 0.66 16.69 -19.18
N THR A 716 -0.49 16.86 -19.78
CA THR A 716 -1.84 16.69 -19.19
C THR A 716 -1.99 16.86 -17.69
N ASP A 717 -2.68 17.90 -17.27
CA ASP A 717 -3.57 18.02 -16.13
C ASP A 717 -3.05 18.34 -14.71
N SER A 718 -1.78 18.59 -14.45
CA SER A 718 -1.35 19.07 -13.13
C SER A 718 -0.18 20.08 -13.17
N GLY A 719 -0.36 21.15 -13.96
CA GLY A 719 0.63 22.22 -14.06
C GLY A 719 0.65 23.14 -12.85
N VAL A 720 1.83 23.74 -12.57
CA VAL A 720 1.94 24.90 -11.69
C VAL A 720 1.23 26.09 -12.37
N THR A 721 0.34 26.76 -11.65
CA THR A 721 -0.26 28.02 -12.12
C THR A 721 0.56 29.15 -11.52
N HIS A 722 1.17 29.97 -12.40
CA HIS A 722 1.90 31.17 -12.02
C HIS A 722 0.91 32.35 -11.92
N ILE A 723 0.96 33.11 -10.82
CA ILE A 723 0.04 34.21 -10.56
C ILE A 723 0.85 35.43 -10.17
N PHE A 724 0.82 36.46 -11.00
CA PHE A 724 1.39 37.76 -10.73
C PHE A 724 0.26 38.73 -10.32
N ILE A 725 0.46 39.43 -9.19
CA ILE A 725 -0.52 40.40 -8.66
C ILE A 725 0.19 41.71 -8.44
N HIS A 726 -0.31 42.76 -9.08
CA HIS A 726 0.14 44.13 -8.88
C HIS A 726 -0.93 44.94 -8.18
N LEU A 727 -0.52 45.60 -7.10
CA LEU A 727 -1.38 46.47 -6.29
C LEU A 727 -0.87 47.92 -6.35
N PRO A 728 -1.73 48.89 -6.69
CA PRO A 728 -1.38 50.31 -6.61
C PRO A 728 -1.49 50.85 -5.18
N SER A 729 -0.96 50.11 -4.22
CA SER A 729 -1.03 50.41 -2.78
C SER A 729 0.12 49.72 -2.06
N ASP A 730 0.60 50.30 -0.98
CA ASP A 730 1.63 49.73 -0.08
C ASP A 730 1.03 48.93 1.09
N GLN A 731 -0.28 48.61 1.06
CA GLN A 731 -0.91 47.80 2.10
C GLN A 731 -0.43 46.35 2.02
N PRO A 732 -0.04 45.74 3.16
CA PRO A 732 0.39 44.35 3.20
C PRO A 732 -0.83 43.42 3.13
N LEU A 733 -1.19 42.97 1.90
CA LEU A 733 -2.31 42.06 1.66
C LEU A 733 -1.91 40.61 1.47
N PHE A 734 -0.66 40.27 1.76
CA PHE A 734 -0.12 38.91 1.61
C PHE A 734 -0.96 37.85 2.31
N PHE A 735 -1.33 38.10 3.58
CA PHE A 735 -2.14 37.17 4.36
C PHE A 735 -3.54 36.93 3.74
N ALA A 736 -4.19 37.98 3.26
CA ALA A 736 -5.51 37.86 2.62
C ALA A 736 -5.44 37.04 1.32
N ILE A 737 -4.38 37.25 0.50
CA ILE A 737 -4.15 36.51 -0.73
C ILE A 737 -3.85 35.02 -0.45
N VAL A 738 -2.98 34.73 0.51
CA VAL A 738 -2.68 33.36 0.95
C VAL A 738 -3.95 32.66 1.47
N SER A 739 -4.78 33.36 2.22
CA SER A 739 -6.07 32.85 2.72
C SER A 739 -7.05 32.54 1.58
N ALA A 740 -7.00 33.30 0.47
CA ALA A 740 -7.78 33.00 -0.73
C ALA A 740 -7.35 31.68 -1.40
N PHE A 741 -6.05 31.43 -1.48
CA PHE A 741 -5.52 30.16 -2.01
C PHE A 741 -5.91 28.97 -1.13
N ASP A 742 -5.86 29.13 0.21
CA ASP A 742 -6.33 28.08 1.12
C ASP A 742 -7.84 27.80 0.94
N GLN A 743 -8.67 28.83 0.81
CA GLN A 743 -10.11 28.66 0.55
C GLN A 743 -10.37 27.95 -0.79
N LEU A 744 -9.53 28.18 -1.79
CA LEU A 744 -9.61 27.55 -3.09
C LEU A 744 -9.08 26.11 -3.10
N GLY A 745 -8.40 25.67 -2.06
CA GLY A 745 -7.78 24.37 -1.99
C GLY A 745 -6.52 24.25 -2.83
N MET A 746 -5.83 25.37 -3.07
CA MET A 746 -4.57 25.41 -3.82
C MET A 746 -3.38 25.35 -2.87
N ASN A 747 -2.37 24.60 -3.21
CA ASN A 747 -1.11 24.55 -2.45
C ASN A 747 -0.13 25.57 -3.01
N ILE A 748 0.30 26.52 -2.19
CA ILE A 748 1.35 27.48 -2.55
C ILE A 748 2.68 26.75 -2.47
N VAL A 749 3.44 26.74 -3.55
CA VAL A 749 4.76 26.12 -3.63
C VAL A 749 5.88 27.16 -3.59
N ASP A 750 5.60 28.37 -4.07
CA ASP A 750 6.48 29.53 -3.95
C ASP A 750 5.66 30.82 -3.82
N ALA A 751 6.15 31.77 -3.06
CA ALA A 751 5.51 33.09 -2.86
C ALA A 751 6.57 34.15 -2.62
N ARG A 752 6.49 35.26 -3.37
CA ARG A 752 7.49 36.36 -3.29
C ARG A 752 6.83 37.71 -3.37
N ILE A 753 7.54 38.71 -2.88
CA ILE A 753 7.20 40.13 -2.96
C ILE A 753 8.31 40.84 -3.73
N PRO A 754 8.34 40.76 -5.09
CA PRO A 754 9.43 41.28 -5.90
C PRO A 754 9.54 42.80 -5.95
N GLY A 755 8.54 43.53 -5.48
CA GLY A 755 8.56 44.97 -5.41
C GLY A 755 7.65 45.49 -4.29
N ASN A 756 8.20 46.28 -3.41
CA ASN A 756 7.48 47.00 -2.34
C ASN A 756 8.03 48.39 -2.21
N THR A 757 7.54 49.31 -3.01
CA THR A 757 7.88 50.73 -2.96
C THR A 757 6.66 51.58 -2.61
N LYS A 758 6.85 52.84 -2.15
CA LYS A 758 5.73 53.72 -1.80
C LYS A 758 4.68 53.78 -2.92
N GLY A 759 3.48 53.28 -2.62
CA GLY A 759 2.36 53.26 -3.54
C GLY A 759 2.25 52.10 -4.51
N ARG A 760 3.12 51.05 -4.36
CA ARG A 760 3.13 49.87 -5.20
C ARG A 760 3.58 48.61 -4.43
N THR A 761 2.83 47.52 -4.55
CA THR A 761 3.25 46.20 -4.09
C THR A 761 2.98 45.15 -5.14
N ASP A 762 3.98 44.37 -5.48
CA ASP A 762 3.87 43.24 -6.40
C ASP A 762 4.02 41.92 -5.63
N TYR A 763 3.26 40.92 -6.02
CA TYR A 763 3.35 39.56 -5.51
C TYR A 763 3.44 38.57 -6.67
N THR A 764 4.25 37.55 -6.51
CA THR A 764 4.25 36.38 -7.38
C THR A 764 3.99 35.13 -6.57
N PHE A 765 3.13 34.26 -7.09
CA PHE A 765 2.80 32.99 -6.48
C PHE A 765 2.86 31.89 -7.51
N ASP A 766 3.51 30.79 -7.15
CA ASP A 766 3.39 29.52 -7.86
C ASP A 766 2.48 28.60 -7.06
N VAL A 767 1.35 28.19 -7.64
CA VAL A 767 0.35 27.37 -6.96
C VAL A 767 0.06 26.09 -7.70
N LEU A 768 -0.16 25.00 -6.93
CA LEU A 768 -0.54 23.69 -7.44
C LEU A 768 -2.00 23.40 -7.13
N GLU A 769 -2.72 22.88 -8.10
CA GLU A 769 -4.05 22.34 -7.89
C GLU A 769 -3.99 20.92 -7.36
N THR A 770 -4.87 20.58 -6.41
CA THR A 770 -4.92 19.27 -5.78
C THR A 770 -5.62 18.20 -6.61
N GLN A 771 -6.33 18.59 -7.69
CA GLN A 771 -7.05 17.66 -8.57
C GLN A 771 -6.94 18.10 -10.05
N PRO A 772 -6.76 17.14 -10.98
CA PRO A 772 -6.74 17.43 -12.42
C PRO A 772 -8.11 17.89 -12.92
N LEU A 773 -8.13 18.89 -13.78
CA LEU A 773 -9.34 19.51 -14.34
C LEU A 773 -9.44 19.32 -15.85
N SER A 774 -10.65 19.13 -16.38
CA SER A 774 -10.92 19.21 -17.82
C SER A 774 -10.73 20.65 -18.34
N GLN A 775 -10.43 20.83 -19.63
CA GLN A 775 -10.14 22.15 -20.23
C GLN A 775 -11.24 23.18 -19.99
N GLN A 776 -12.52 22.80 -20.09
CA GLN A 776 -13.65 23.68 -19.82
C GLN A 776 -13.82 23.99 -18.32
N SER A 777 -13.49 23.04 -17.44
CA SER A 777 -13.43 23.23 -15.99
C SER A 777 -12.28 24.15 -15.60
N ARG A 778 -11.20 24.18 -16.37
CA ARG A 778 -10.00 24.99 -16.17
C ARG A 778 -10.27 26.49 -16.34
N GLU A 779 -10.90 26.93 -17.42
CA GLU A 779 -11.27 28.34 -17.61
C GLU A 779 -12.20 28.86 -16.52
N ASN A 780 -13.21 28.08 -16.16
CA ASN A 780 -14.09 28.41 -15.05
C ASN A 780 -13.32 28.50 -13.72
N ARG A 781 -12.34 27.64 -13.53
CA ARG A 781 -11.48 27.62 -12.36
C ARG A 781 -10.59 28.87 -12.28
N LEU A 782 -9.91 29.24 -13.36
CA LEU A 782 -9.07 30.45 -13.42
C LEU A 782 -9.89 31.71 -13.12
N ASN A 783 -11.10 31.80 -13.67
CA ASN A 783 -12.02 32.89 -13.35
C ASN A 783 -12.40 32.92 -11.87
N ARG A 784 -12.66 31.76 -11.27
CA ARG A 784 -12.94 31.65 -9.83
C ARG A 784 -11.74 32.06 -8.98
N VAL A 785 -10.54 31.65 -9.37
CA VAL A 785 -9.29 32.06 -8.69
C VAL A 785 -9.18 33.59 -8.70
N ARG A 786 -9.30 34.21 -9.89
CA ARG A 786 -9.25 35.67 -10.03
C ARG A 786 -10.32 36.39 -9.18
N GLN A 787 -11.56 35.88 -9.18
CA GLN A 787 -12.64 36.46 -8.37
C GLN A 787 -12.35 36.35 -6.88
N THR A 788 -11.88 35.19 -6.39
CA THR A 788 -11.61 34.97 -4.98
C THR A 788 -10.44 35.85 -4.48
N ILE A 789 -9.37 35.97 -5.28
CA ILE A 789 -8.25 36.87 -4.98
C ILE A 789 -8.74 38.32 -4.90
N ASN A 790 -9.55 38.77 -5.87
CA ASN A 790 -10.13 40.12 -5.84
C ASN A 790 -11.00 40.37 -4.62
N GLN A 791 -11.76 39.36 -4.18
CA GLN A 791 -12.57 39.47 -2.95
C GLN A 791 -11.66 39.57 -1.71
N ALA A 792 -10.60 38.78 -1.64
CA ALA A 792 -9.63 38.81 -0.55
C ALA A 792 -8.91 40.17 -0.46
N ILE A 793 -8.47 40.70 -1.60
CA ILE A 793 -7.80 42.01 -1.69
C ILE A 793 -8.77 43.13 -1.18
N LYS A 794 -10.07 43.08 -1.57
CA LYS A 794 -11.06 44.06 -1.11
C LYS A 794 -11.41 43.96 0.37
N ALA A 795 -11.39 42.73 0.92
CA ALA A 795 -11.73 42.49 2.32
C ALA A 795 -10.52 42.73 3.24
N GLY A 796 -9.28 42.64 2.74
CA GLY A 796 -8.09 42.83 3.55
C GLY A 796 -8.05 41.91 4.77
N ASP A 797 -7.78 42.44 5.94
CA ASP A 797 -7.67 41.66 7.19
C ASP A 797 -9.00 41.01 7.64
N ASP A 798 -10.11 41.44 7.10
CA ASP A 798 -11.44 40.84 7.36
C ASP A 798 -11.71 39.56 6.56
N PHE A 799 -10.82 39.16 5.66
CA PHE A 799 -10.98 37.94 4.89
C PHE A 799 -10.74 36.72 5.78
N LYS A 800 -11.80 35.96 6.05
CA LYS A 800 -11.79 34.85 7.02
C LYS A 800 -11.20 33.57 6.39
N VAL A 801 -10.24 32.99 7.10
CA VAL A 801 -9.74 31.64 6.83
C VAL A 801 -10.83 30.61 7.16
N SER A 802 -11.12 29.69 6.24
CA SER A 802 -12.04 28.60 6.52
C SER A 802 -11.33 27.52 7.35
N ALA A 803 -11.87 27.22 8.54
CA ALA A 803 -11.34 26.14 9.36
C ALA A 803 -11.54 24.78 8.66
N ARG A 804 -10.48 24.17 8.19
CA ARG A 804 -10.51 22.79 7.66
C ARG A 804 -10.41 21.79 8.80
N ARG A 805 -11.16 20.67 8.70
CA ARG A 805 -10.97 19.54 9.61
C ARG A 805 -9.61 18.93 9.35
N THR A 806 -8.76 18.90 10.37
CA THR A 806 -7.47 18.19 10.32
C THR A 806 -7.74 16.72 9.96
N PRO A 807 -7.12 16.18 8.91
CA PRO A 807 -7.21 14.77 8.59
C PRO A 807 -6.84 13.90 9.79
N ARG A 808 -7.51 12.75 9.94
CA ARG A 808 -7.34 11.86 11.10
C ARG A 808 -5.87 11.45 11.29
N ILE A 809 -5.19 11.12 10.20
CA ILE A 809 -3.78 10.73 10.20
C ILE A 809 -2.85 11.85 10.73
N LEU A 810 -3.14 13.12 10.44
CA LEU A 810 -2.33 14.25 10.91
C LEU A 810 -2.43 14.52 12.41
N LYS A 811 -3.48 14.01 13.08
CA LYS A 811 -3.66 14.19 14.53
C LYS A 811 -2.66 13.38 15.36
N GLU A 812 -2.06 12.34 14.79
CA GLU A 812 -1.05 11.50 15.45
C GLU A 812 0.36 12.11 15.43
N PHE A 813 0.56 13.18 14.64
CA PHE A 813 1.85 13.85 14.53
C PHE A 813 1.81 15.21 15.23
N ASN A 814 2.51 15.34 16.37
CA ASN A 814 2.75 16.61 17.06
C ASN A 814 3.94 17.35 16.43
N ALA A 815 3.82 17.74 15.16
CA ALA A 815 4.81 18.61 14.55
C ALA A 815 4.63 20.04 15.08
N ARG A 816 5.61 20.56 15.80
CA ARG A 816 5.65 21.99 16.16
C ARG A 816 6.02 22.79 14.91
N THR A 817 5.26 23.83 14.62
CA THR A 817 5.63 24.79 13.58
C THR A 817 6.98 25.39 13.94
N GLN A 818 7.97 25.20 13.07
CA GLN A 818 9.29 25.84 13.16
C GLN A 818 9.36 26.87 12.05
N ILE A 819 9.71 28.10 12.41
CA ILE A 819 9.95 29.21 11.48
C ILE A 819 11.41 29.61 11.66
N SER A 820 12.19 29.53 10.59
CA SER A 820 13.51 30.12 10.51
C SER A 820 13.46 31.29 9.53
N ILE A 821 14.00 32.41 9.96
CA ILE A 821 14.12 33.62 9.14
C ILE A 821 15.60 33.76 8.84
N ASP A 822 15.98 33.70 7.57
CA ASP A 822 17.31 34.01 7.09
C ASP A 822 17.28 35.43 6.54
N SER A 823 18.12 36.28 7.08
CA SER A 823 18.16 37.70 6.74
C SER A 823 19.38 38.03 5.88
N ARG A 824 19.92 37.09 5.13
CA ARG A 824 21.07 37.32 4.24
C ARG A 824 20.71 38.15 3.03
#